data_2c2a1905a38df6dc5aa356ec30c32f46
#
_entry.id   2c2a1905a38df6dc5aa356ec30c32f46
#
_cell.length_a   1.000
_cell.length_b   1.000
_cell.length_c   1.000
_cell.angle_alpha   90.00
_cell.angle_beta   90.00
_cell.angle_gamma   90.00
#
_symmetry.space_group_name_H-M   'P 1'
#
loop_
_entity.id
_entity.type
_entity.pdbx_description
1 polymer ?
#
loop_
_entity_poly.entity_id
_entity_poly.type
_entity_poly.pdbx_seq_one_letter_code
_entity_poly.pdbx_strand_id
1 'polypeptide(L)'
;MKFTMSWLREHLETDATLEQISTTLSAIGIEVEGIEDRAAALANFRIARVIEATQHPNADRLRALRVDLGDGREYSVVCGAPNARTGMLGVAALPGAFIPGTGITLKVGEIRGVKSEAMMLSSREMGLGDDHSGIVDLPADAPVGARYVDYAGLDDPIIEIKVTPNRGDALSVRGIARDLAAAGLGTLKPWEVAPVAGAYPSPLAWRIADPRACTWVLGRAVRGVKNGPSPQWLQDRLVAIGLRPISALVDVTNFFTFAVGRPLHVFDVAKVAGPLLSMRMAQPGEELLALNGKTYALTDEDGVIADANGAEALGGIIGGEHSGCDETTTECFIECALFDPVRVALSGRRHDVRTDARSRFERGIDPALLPKALDAATRMIIELCGGEASEVSAAGAEPGWQREATLRFARVAELGGLDLPRPEVQRRLAALGFETAAQDHERITVAVPSWRNDIAAHGALAQDASLPADRARAAAEGAAAIEPECDLVEEVLRLGGLDAVPSVSLPVAQPVPRAALSAKQVRAALARRVLAARGLQDSVTYGFCAREVAALFGETPDSLHLENPIASDLDQMRPTPLATLANAAARNAARGFGDVGLCEIGGAYRDPASGPSQLNVAAGLRAGFTAPNWAAPARAVDALDAKGDALAVLTALGVPMAALMLTTDAPGFYHPGRSGVLRQGPKTVLATFGELHPKVAKALGLPGPAVAFEVFLDAVAEPKRRKKGLPDLPAFQPLRRDFAFVVDEAVPAEALLRAARGADKALVADVALFDRYAGEKMEPGKVSLALQVTLQPRERTLTDAEIEAVAQKIVAAVTKATGAVLRG
;
A
#
# COMPACT_ATOMS: atom_id res chain seq x y z
N MET A 1 -6.10 5.95 -14.47
CA MET A 1 -6.72 6.03 -15.82
C MET A 1 -5.64 6.18 -16.86
N LYS A 2 -5.79 5.51 -18.02
CA LYS A 2 -4.83 5.63 -19.15
C LYS A 2 -5.48 6.35 -20.32
N PHE A 3 -4.67 7.07 -21.10
CA PHE A 3 -5.06 7.67 -22.37
C PHE A 3 -3.81 7.91 -23.23
N THR A 4 -3.99 8.04 -24.57
CA THR A 4 -2.90 8.31 -25.49
C THR A 4 -2.81 9.81 -25.84
N MET A 5 -1.63 10.23 -26.28
CA MET A 5 -1.41 11.61 -26.75
C MET A 5 -2.30 11.98 -27.95
N SER A 6 -2.48 11.08 -28.89
CA SER A 6 -3.34 11.31 -30.05
C SER A 6 -4.80 11.50 -29.64
N TRP A 7 -5.27 10.66 -28.69
CA TRP A 7 -6.63 10.78 -28.17
C TRP A 7 -6.86 12.10 -27.42
N LEU A 8 -5.87 12.55 -26.62
CA LEU A 8 -5.91 13.86 -25.98
C LEU A 8 -6.03 14.98 -27.01
N ARG A 9 -5.25 14.94 -28.11
CA ARG A 9 -5.26 15.93 -29.18
C ARG A 9 -6.56 15.98 -29.97
N GLU A 10 -7.41 14.97 -29.91
CA GLU A 10 -8.78 15.07 -30.45
C GLU A 10 -9.65 16.04 -29.66
N HIS A 11 -9.39 16.19 -28.38
CA HIS A 11 -10.14 17.08 -27.49
C HIS A 11 -9.41 18.41 -27.20
N LEU A 12 -8.10 18.48 -27.36
CA LEU A 12 -7.26 19.64 -27.07
C LEU A 12 -6.45 20.03 -28.31
N GLU A 13 -6.60 21.25 -28.76
CA GLU A 13 -5.71 21.85 -29.77
C GLU A 13 -4.45 22.35 -29.05
N THR A 14 -3.31 21.68 -29.27
CA THR A 14 -2.08 21.94 -28.53
C THR A 14 -0.84 21.50 -29.31
N ASP A 15 0.21 22.33 -29.19
CA ASP A 15 1.58 22.01 -29.63
C ASP A 15 2.47 21.56 -28.47
N ALA A 16 1.90 21.39 -27.28
CA ALA A 16 2.67 20.98 -26.10
C ALA A 16 3.28 19.59 -26.25
N THR A 17 4.51 19.46 -25.78
CA THR A 17 5.23 18.18 -25.77
C THR A 17 4.68 17.25 -24.68
N LEU A 18 4.99 15.97 -24.79
CA LEU A 18 4.67 14.97 -23.75
C LEU A 18 5.18 15.38 -22.36
N GLU A 19 6.39 15.93 -22.29
CA GLU A 19 6.99 16.40 -21.04
C GLU A 19 6.24 17.59 -20.45
N GLN A 20 5.86 18.57 -21.27
CA GLN A 20 5.06 19.71 -20.82
C GLN A 20 3.70 19.27 -20.30
N ILE A 21 3.01 18.36 -21.00
CA ILE A 21 1.72 17.82 -20.59
C ILE A 21 1.85 17.05 -19.27
N SER A 22 2.80 16.14 -19.14
CA SER A 22 2.98 15.33 -17.95
C SER A 22 3.36 16.15 -16.72
N THR A 23 4.24 17.13 -16.90
CA THR A 23 4.65 18.05 -15.84
C THR A 23 3.47 18.92 -15.39
N THR A 24 2.70 19.46 -16.33
CA THR A 24 1.54 20.30 -16.01
C THR A 24 0.44 19.51 -15.32
N LEU A 25 0.13 18.30 -15.79
CA LEU A 25 -0.86 17.43 -15.12
C LEU A 25 -0.52 17.24 -13.64
N SER A 26 0.73 16.86 -13.33
CA SER A 26 1.17 16.69 -11.95
C SER A 26 1.11 18.00 -11.16
N ALA A 27 1.51 19.11 -11.76
CA ALA A 27 1.49 20.43 -11.10
C ALA A 27 0.07 20.90 -10.75
N ILE A 28 -0.94 20.58 -11.57
CA ILE A 28 -2.35 20.95 -11.32
C ILE A 28 -3.13 19.89 -10.53
N GLY A 29 -2.44 18.93 -9.89
CA GLY A 29 -3.04 17.95 -8.99
C GLY A 29 -3.57 16.67 -9.65
N ILE A 30 -3.23 16.42 -10.92
CA ILE A 30 -3.51 15.16 -11.62
C ILE A 30 -2.19 14.39 -11.74
N GLU A 31 -1.92 13.52 -10.77
CA GLU A 31 -0.65 12.79 -10.67
C GLU A 31 -0.41 11.87 -11.87
N VAL A 32 0.70 12.06 -12.56
CA VAL A 32 1.15 11.11 -13.60
C VAL A 32 1.91 9.98 -12.93
N GLU A 33 1.34 8.77 -12.94
CA GLU A 33 1.95 7.56 -12.35
C GLU A 33 2.94 6.89 -13.30
N GLY A 34 2.74 7.03 -14.61
CA GLY A 34 3.63 6.43 -15.59
C GLY A 34 3.42 6.97 -17.00
N ILE A 35 4.46 6.80 -17.81
CA ILE A 35 4.43 7.10 -19.25
C ILE A 35 5.00 5.89 -19.96
N GLU A 36 4.25 5.32 -20.89
CA GLU A 36 4.70 4.26 -21.80
C GLU A 36 4.95 4.87 -23.17
N ASP A 37 6.21 5.11 -23.49
CA ASP A 37 6.66 5.56 -24.81
C ASP A 37 7.24 4.39 -25.61
N ARG A 38 6.37 3.71 -26.37
CA ARG A 38 6.76 2.57 -27.22
C ARG A 38 7.68 3.02 -28.34
N ALA A 39 7.54 4.24 -28.80
CA ALA A 39 8.39 4.78 -29.86
C ALA A 39 9.85 4.86 -29.42
N ALA A 40 10.11 5.31 -28.20
CA ALA A 40 11.46 5.33 -27.65
C ALA A 40 12.03 3.91 -27.47
N ALA A 41 11.25 2.99 -26.94
CA ALA A 41 11.67 1.61 -26.70
C ALA A 41 11.99 0.84 -28.01
N LEU A 42 11.25 1.12 -29.08
CA LEU A 42 11.32 0.43 -30.38
C LEU A 42 12.03 1.26 -31.45
N ALA A 43 12.67 2.38 -31.10
CA ALA A 43 13.27 3.33 -32.06
C ALA A 43 14.28 2.71 -33.00
N ASN A 44 14.98 1.67 -32.55
CA ASN A 44 16.07 0.99 -33.29
C ASN A 44 15.59 -0.23 -34.09
N PHE A 45 14.30 -0.53 -34.10
CA PHE A 45 13.75 -1.66 -34.83
C PHE A 45 13.34 -1.24 -36.24
N ARG A 46 13.69 -2.06 -37.23
CA ARG A 46 13.46 -1.79 -38.64
C ARG A 46 12.69 -2.92 -39.29
N ILE A 47 11.92 -2.60 -40.31
CA ILE A 47 11.33 -3.58 -41.23
C ILE A 47 12.43 -4.18 -42.07
N ALA A 48 12.52 -5.49 -42.07
CA ALA A 48 13.58 -6.23 -42.76
C ALA A 48 13.00 -7.30 -43.67
N ARG A 49 13.66 -7.52 -44.79
CA ARG A 49 13.35 -8.59 -45.75
C ARG A 49 14.32 -9.75 -45.57
N VAL A 50 13.79 -10.95 -45.40
CA VAL A 50 14.60 -12.18 -45.47
C VAL A 50 14.89 -12.50 -46.95
N ILE A 51 16.10 -12.20 -47.40
CA ILE A 51 16.55 -12.47 -48.79
C ILE A 51 16.61 -13.97 -49.02
N GLU A 52 17.20 -14.69 -48.09
CA GLU A 52 17.40 -16.13 -48.15
C GLU A 52 17.33 -16.77 -46.76
N ALA A 53 16.68 -17.92 -46.67
CA ALA A 53 16.57 -18.70 -45.44
C ALA A 53 16.98 -20.15 -45.71
N THR A 54 18.14 -20.55 -45.22
CA THR A 54 18.68 -21.91 -45.38
C THR A 54 18.76 -22.66 -44.06
N GLN A 55 18.87 -23.99 -44.12
CA GLN A 55 19.07 -24.80 -42.92
C GLN A 55 20.42 -24.47 -42.29
N HIS A 56 20.49 -24.30 -40.99
CA HIS A 56 21.76 -24.04 -40.27
C HIS A 56 22.67 -25.28 -40.38
N PRO A 57 23.96 -25.14 -40.78
CA PRO A 57 24.84 -26.25 -41.02
C PRO A 57 25.10 -27.15 -39.81
N ASN A 58 24.99 -26.61 -38.59
CA ASN A 58 25.30 -27.35 -37.35
C ASN A 58 24.13 -27.42 -36.39
N ALA A 59 22.86 -27.24 -36.82
CA ALA A 59 21.70 -27.25 -35.93
C ALA A 59 20.38 -27.46 -36.69
N ASP A 60 19.65 -28.56 -36.32
CA ASP A 60 18.41 -28.99 -36.99
C ASP A 60 17.24 -28.02 -36.78
N ARG A 61 17.24 -27.27 -35.68
CA ARG A 61 16.14 -26.35 -35.28
C ARG A 61 16.42 -24.89 -35.60
N LEU A 62 17.57 -24.55 -36.21
CA LEU A 62 17.96 -23.19 -36.54
C LEU A 62 18.02 -23.01 -38.06
N ARG A 63 17.76 -21.77 -38.50
CA ARG A 63 17.94 -21.31 -39.87
C ARG A 63 19.01 -20.24 -39.90
N ALA A 64 19.84 -20.26 -40.98
CA ALA A 64 20.74 -19.18 -41.31
C ALA A 64 20.02 -18.29 -42.32
N LEU A 65 19.83 -17.02 -41.99
CA LEU A 65 19.14 -16.04 -42.80
C LEU A 65 20.13 -15.02 -43.34
N ARG A 66 19.89 -14.56 -44.57
CA ARG A 66 20.41 -13.29 -45.06
C ARG A 66 19.28 -12.29 -45.09
N VAL A 67 19.51 -11.14 -44.48
CA VAL A 67 18.44 -10.16 -44.18
C VAL A 67 18.88 -8.79 -44.73
N ASP A 68 17.97 -8.12 -45.43
CA ASP A 68 18.10 -6.74 -45.92
C ASP A 68 17.29 -5.80 -45.03
N LEU A 69 17.93 -4.76 -44.50
CA LEU A 69 17.31 -3.70 -43.72
C LEU A 69 17.15 -2.39 -44.50
N GLY A 70 17.33 -2.41 -45.84
CA GLY A 70 17.14 -1.24 -46.70
C GLY A 70 18.29 -0.24 -46.66
N ASP A 71 19.42 -0.56 -46.05
CA ASP A 71 20.63 0.28 -45.96
C ASP A 71 21.71 -0.09 -46.98
N GLY A 72 21.41 -1.01 -47.90
CA GLY A 72 22.32 -1.52 -48.93
C GLY A 72 23.32 -2.56 -48.44
N ARG A 73 23.17 -3.06 -47.23
CA ARG A 73 24.00 -4.13 -46.62
C ARG A 73 23.11 -5.35 -46.31
N GLU A 74 23.71 -6.52 -46.51
CA GLU A 74 23.10 -7.79 -46.10
C GLU A 74 23.66 -8.21 -44.75
N TYR A 75 22.77 -8.63 -43.83
CA TYR A 75 23.10 -9.09 -42.49
C TYR A 75 22.88 -10.60 -42.35
N SER A 76 23.88 -11.28 -41.80
CA SER A 76 23.76 -12.69 -41.44
C SER A 76 23.02 -12.81 -40.10
N VAL A 77 21.97 -13.63 -40.01
CA VAL A 77 21.15 -13.81 -38.83
C VAL A 77 20.90 -15.30 -38.60
N VAL A 78 21.12 -15.77 -37.38
CA VAL A 78 20.71 -17.10 -36.95
C VAL A 78 19.36 -17.00 -36.25
N CYS A 79 18.35 -17.71 -36.77
CA CYS A 79 16.98 -17.62 -36.28
C CYS A 79 16.43 -19.00 -35.89
N GLY A 80 15.78 -19.08 -34.72
CA GLY A 80 15.12 -20.29 -34.23
C GLY A 80 13.63 -20.35 -34.50
N ALA A 81 13.04 -19.31 -35.11
CA ALA A 81 11.61 -19.22 -35.36
C ALA A 81 11.18 -20.18 -36.47
N PRO A 82 10.12 -20.97 -36.28
CA PRO A 82 9.66 -21.97 -37.25
C PRO A 82 9.11 -21.35 -38.53
N ASN A 83 8.61 -20.10 -38.46
CA ASN A 83 8.01 -19.39 -39.60
C ASN A 83 9.03 -18.64 -40.48
N ALA A 84 10.32 -18.61 -40.10
CA ALA A 84 11.36 -17.94 -40.89
C ALA A 84 11.49 -18.55 -42.29
N ARG A 85 11.31 -17.74 -43.33
CA ARG A 85 11.33 -18.18 -44.76
C ARG A 85 11.85 -17.12 -45.70
N THR A 86 12.37 -17.56 -46.84
CA THR A 86 12.81 -16.66 -47.91
C THR A 86 11.65 -15.80 -48.43
N GLY A 87 11.91 -14.52 -48.62
CA GLY A 87 10.96 -13.52 -49.12
C GLY A 87 10.07 -12.90 -48.03
N MET A 88 10.11 -13.39 -46.81
CA MET A 88 9.33 -12.86 -45.69
C MET A 88 9.77 -11.45 -45.31
N LEU A 89 8.81 -10.60 -44.94
CA LEU A 89 9.06 -9.34 -44.24
C LEU A 89 8.82 -9.51 -42.77
N GLY A 90 9.69 -8.96 -41.96
CA GLY A 90 9.59 -9.04 -40.51
C GLY A 90 10.27 -7.85 -39.84
N VAL A 91 10.45 -7.90 -38.54
CA VAL A 91 11.08 -6.85 -37.74
C VAL A 91 12.46 -7.34 -37.31
N ALA A 92 13.48 -6.51 -37.49
CA ALA A 92 14.84 -6.80 -37.07
C ALA A 92 15.43 -5.71 -36.19
N ALA A 93 16.30 -6.14 -35.27
CA ALA A 93 17.12 -5.29 -34.43
C ALA A 93 18.58 -5.48 -34.75
N LEU A 94 19.35 -4.38 -34.73
CA LEU A 94 20.79 -4.37 -34.88
C LEU A 94 21.53 -4.40 -33.53
N PRO A 95 22.82 -4.79 -33.49
CA PRO A 95 23.63 -4.73 -32.28
C PRO A 95 23.63 -3.34 -31.67
N GLY A 96 23.52 -3.28 -30.33
CA GLY A 96 23.32 -2.06 -29.55
C GLY A 96 21.86 -1.77 -29.21
N ALA A 97 20.87 -2.39 -29.88
CA ALA A 97 19.48 -2.26 -29.53
C ALA A 97 19.14 -3.02 -28.22
N PHE A 98 18.39 -2.40 -27.34
CA PHE A 98 17.80 -3.05 -26.18
C PHE A 98 16.55 -3.80 -26.63
N ILE A 99 16.38 -5.04 -26.17
CA ILE A 99 15.24 -5.92 -26.49
C ILE A 99 14.32 -5.97 -25.27
N PRO A 100 13.19 -5.23 -25.27
CA PRO A 100 12.36 -5.04 -24.07
C PRO A 100 11.85 -6.34 -23.44
N GLY A 101 11.39 -7.28 -24.25
CA GLY A 101 10.78 -8.52 -23.76
C GLY A 101 11.77 -9.53 -23.16
N THR A 102 13.09 -9.34 -23.37
CA THR A 102 14.15 -10.21 -22.82
C THR A 102 15.08 -9.48 -21.85
N GLY A 103 15.04 -8.14 -21.83
CA GLY A 103 15.92 -7.31 -20.98
C GLY A 103 17.39 -7.29 -21.40
N ILE A 104 17.72 -7.75 -22.61
CA ILE A 104 19.11 -7.82 -23.09
C ILE A 104 19.42 -6.70 -24.10
N THR A 105 20.68 -6.26 -24.14
CA THR A 105 21.20 -5.44 -25.23
C THR A 105 21.85 -6.35 -26.24
N LEU A 106 21.38 -6.28 -27.50
CA LEU A 106 21.85 -7.14 -28.60
C LEU A 106 23.32 -6.89 -28.90
N LYS A 107 24.07 -7.97 -29.07
CA LYS A 107 25.47 -7.95 -29.47
C LYS A 107 25.64 -8.85 -30.69
N VAL A 108 26.68 -8.57 -31.51
CA VAL A 108 27.09 -9.53 -32.53
C VAL A 108 27.52 -10.82 -31.84
N GLY A 109 26.94 -11.92 -32.26
CA GLY A 109 27.22 -13.23 -31.71
C GLY A 109 27.62 -14.27 -32.76
N GLU A 110 28.15 -15.38 -32.30
CA GLU A 110 28.39 -16.56 -33.13
C GLU A 110 27.58 -17.72 -32.52
N ILE A 111 26.68 -18.27 -33.30
CA ILE A 111 25.81 -19.36 -32.88
C ILE A 111 26.18 -20.63 -33.66
N ARG A 112 26.81 -21.58 -33.00
CA ARG A 112 27.27 -22.86 -33.53
C ARG A 112 28.10 -22.72 -34.83
N GLY A 113 29.01 -21.72 -34.86
CA GLY A 113 29.91 -21.46 -35.99
C GLY A 113 29.33 -20.57 -37.08
N VAL A 114 28.11 -20.02 -36.89
CA VAL A 114 27.52 -19.03 -37.83
C VAL A 114 27.38 -17.69 -37.13
N LYS A 115 27.91 -16.63 -37.76
CA LYS A 115 27.82 -15.26 -37.25
C LYS A 115 26.37 -14.75 -37.32
N SER A 116 25.90 -14.11 -36.25
CA SER A 116 24.62 -13.42 -36.23
C SER A 116 24.83 -11.95 -35.93
N GLU A 117 24.54 -11.09 -36.94
CA GLU A 117 24.78 -9.65 -36.92
C GLU A 117 23.50 -8.83 -36.69
N ALA A 118 22.36 -9.50 -36.60
CA ALA A 118 21.10 -8.89 -36.26
C ALA A 118 20.18 -9.97 -35.61
N MET A 119 19.03 -9.57 -35.16
CA MET A 119 18.02 -10.45 -34.57
C MET A 119 16.67 -10.16 -35.20
N MET A 120 15.98 -11.19 -35.73
CA MET A 120 14.59 -11.10 -36.14
C MET A 120 13.72 -11.29 -34.88
N LEU A 121 12.65 -10.51 -34.75
CA LEU A 121 11.89 -10.35 -33.49
C LEU A 121 10.46 -10.89 -33.57
N SER A 122 10.02 -11.49 -32.48
CA SER A 122 8.62 -11.81 -32.18
C SER A 122 7.94 -10.64 -31.44
N SER A 123 6.61 -10.65 -31.35
CA SER A 123 5.84 -9.67 -30.58
C SER A 123 6.29 -9.65 -29.11
N ARG A 124 6.54 -10.81 -28.51
CA ARG A 124 7.02 -10.93 -27.13
C ARG A 124 8.40 -10.27 -26.92
N GLU A 125 9.34 -10.49 -27.84
CA GLU A 125 10.67 -9.88 -27.72
C GLU A 125 10.62 -8.36 -27.82
N MET A 126 9.68 -7.83 -28.60
CA MET A 126 9.42 -6.40 -28.66
C MET A 126 8.63 -5.83 -27.47
N GLY A 127 8.12 -6.68 -26.59
CA GLY A 127 7.25 -6.24 -25.48
C GLY A 127 5.84 -5.82 -25.91
N LEU A 128 5.39 -6.30 -27.10
CA LEU A 128 4.09 -5.95 -27.68
C LEU A 128 3.00 -7.02 -27.46
N GLY A 129 3.29 -8.03 -26.67
CA GLY A 129 2.35 -9.13 -26.36
C GLY A 129 3.08 -10.40 -25.97
N ASP A 130 2.33 -11.48 -25.71
CA ASP A 130 2.87 -12.77 -25.26
C ASP A 130 3.21 -13.73 -26.39
N ASP A 131 2.89 -13.39 -27.67
CA ASP A 131 3.12 -14.28 -28.80
C ASP A 131 4.63 -14.46 -29.06
N HIS A 132 5.03 -15.73 -28.95
CA HIS A 132 6.39 -16.20 -29.16
C HIS A 132 6.42 -17.42 -30.11
N SER A 133 5.35 -17.67 -30.83
CA SER A 133 5.24 -18.81 -31.76
C SER A 133 6.14 -18.67 -32.98
N GLY A 134 6.55 -17.44 -33.33
CA GLY A 134 7.44 -17.11 -34.44
C GLY A 134 7.88 -15.64 -34.44
N ILE A 135 8.66 -15.25 -35.43
CA ILE A 135 8.96 -13.85 -35.70
C ILE A 135 7.76 -13.17 -36.36
N VAL A 136 7.63 -11.86 -36.16
CA VAL A 136 6.56 -11.06 -36.78
C VAL A 136 6.58 -11.20 -38.28
N ASP A 137 5.43 -11.53 -38.88
CA ASP A 137 5.23 -11.68 -40.31
C ASP A 137 4.44 -10.49 -40.86
N LEU A 138 5.09 -9.62 -41.61
CA LEU A 138 4.49 -8.40 -42.12
C LEU A 138 3.94 -8.59 -43.54
N PRO A 139 2.91 -7.82 -43.94
CA PRO A 139 2.42 -7.79 -45.32
C PRO A 139 3.53 -7.50 -46.32
N ALA A 140 3.37 -8.02 -47.56
CA ALA A 140 4.38 -7.94 -48.63
C ALA A 140 4.69 -6.52 -49.11
N ASP A 141 3.85 -5.57 -48.81
CA ASP A 141 3.98 -4.14 -49.16
C ASP A 141 4.63 -3.31 -48.01
N ALA A 142 5.00 -3.93 -46.92
CA ALA A 142 5.67 -3.24 -45.81
C ALA A 142 7.01 -2.62 -46.25
N PRO A 143 7.28 -1.33 -45.96
CA PRO A 143 8.46 -0.61 -46.48
C PRO A 143 9.77 -1.06 -45.80
N VAL A 144 10.59 -1.83 -46.49
CA VAL A 144 11.89 -2.31 -45.99
C VAL A 144 12.76 -1.13 -45.59
N GLY A 145 13.40 -1.21 -44.42
CA GLY A 145 14.26 -0.18 -43.84
C GLY A 145 13.54 0.89 -43.02
N ALA A 146 12.24 1.02 -43.18
CA ALA A 146 11.48 1.95 -42.34
C ALA A 146 11.51 1.53 -40.84
N ARG A 147 11.35 2.51 -39.96
CA ARG A 147 11.18 2.22 -38.54
C ARG A 147 9.87 1.44 -38.32
N TYR A 148 9.96 0.33 -37.62
CA TYR A 148 8.79 -0.50 -37.36
C TYR A 148 7.70 0.25 -36.54
N VAL A 149 8.14 1.09 -35.62
CA VAL A 149 7.23 1.87 -34.76
C VAL A 149 6.33 2.81 -35.55
N ASP A 150 6.90 3.46 -36.61
CA ASP A 150 6.15 4.39 -37.46
C ASP A 150 5.14 3.62 -38.35
N TYR A 151 5.58 2.47 -38.91
CA TYR A 151 4.71 1.61 -39.71
C TYR A 151 3.55 1.01 -38.92
N ALA A 152 3.82 0.59 -37.67
CA ALA A 152 2.84 -0.05 -36.80
C ALA A 152 1.99 0.96 -36.02
N GLY A 153 2.18 2.28 -36.21
CA GLY A 153 1.43 3.30 -35.49
C GLY A 153 1.64 3.29 -33.96
N LEU A 154 2.84 2.90 -33.53
CA LEU A 154 3.18 2.78 -32.11
C LEU A 154 3.88 4.03 -31.56
N ASP A 155 3.82 5.14 -32.26
CA ASP A 155 4.44 6.43 -31.89
C ASP A 155 3.49 7.30 -31.03
N ASP A 156 2.44 6.72 -30.47
CA ASP A 156 1.44 7.37 -29.62
C ASP A 156 1.70 7.05 -28.13
N PRO A 157 2.36 7.93 -27.37
CA PRO A 157 2.66 7.69 -25.97
C PRO A 157 1.39 7.55 -25.13
N ILE A 158 1.43 6.61 -24.17
CA ILE A 158 0.35 6.37 -23.23
C ILE A 158 0.71 7.03 -21.90
N ILE A 159 -0.19 7.85 -21.39
CA ILE A 159 -0.05 8.52 -20.09
C ILE A 159 -1.00 7.82 -19.11
N GLU A 160 -0.46 7.38 -17.98
CA GLU A 160 -1.21 6.84 -16.86
C GLU A 160 -1.29 7.87 -15.73
N ILE A 161 -2.52 8.18 -15.31
CA ILE A 161 -2.79 9.17 -14.27
C ILE A 161 -3.59 8.56 -13.12
N LYS A 162 -3.38 9.15 -11.96
CA LYS A 162 -4.20 8.93 -10.77
C LYS A 162 -5.06 10.15 -10.50
N VAL A 163 -6.33 9.92 -10.33
CA VAL A 163 -7.31 10.96 -10.09
C VAL A 163 -7.85 10.84 -8.68
N THR A 164 -7.87 11.95 -7.95
CA THR A 164 -8.44 12.01 -6.59
C THR A 164 -9.95 11.74 -6.60
N PRO A 165 -10.53 11.22 -5.50
CA PRO A 165 -11.94 10.86 -5.47
C PRO A 165 -12.92 12.00 -5.76
N ASN A 166 -12.58 13.24 -5.45
CA ASN A 166 -13.39 14.42 -5.74
C ASN A 166 -13.43 14.80 -7.22
N ARG A 167 -12.42 14.43 -8.02
CA ARG A 167 -12.27 14.84 -9.41
C ARG A 167 -12.83 13.78 -10.39
N GLY A 168 -14.11 13.40 -10.23
CA GLY A 168 -14.80 12.48 -11.13
C GLY A 168 -14.81 12.95 -12.59
N ASP A 169 -14.86 14.24 -12.83
CA ASP A 169 -14.81 14.89 -14.14
C ASP A 169 -13.50 14.63 -14.91
N ALA A 170 -12.39 14.48 -14.18
CA ALA A 170 -11.06 14.16 -14.73
C ALA A 170 -10.89 12.68 -15.11
N LEU A 171 -11.86 11.79 -14.83
CA LEU A 171 -11.86 10.40 -15.29
C LEU A 171 -12.28 10.25 -16.76
N SER A 172 -11.93 11.24 -17.59
CA SER A 172 -12.17 11.23 -19.05
C SER A 172 -11.09 12.01 -19.80
N VAL A 173 -10.83 11.62 -21.05
CA VAL A 173 -9.87 12.34 -21.91
C VAL A 173 -10.30 13.79 -22.10
N ARG A 174 -11.61 14.04 -22.27
CA ARG A 174 -12.15 15.38 -22.39
C ARG A 174 -12.03 16.20 -21.10
N GLY A 175 -12.18 15.57 -19.93
CA GLY A 175 -11.95 16.23 -18.64
C GLY A 175 -10.50 16.66 -18.44
N ILE A 176 -9.57 15.77 -18.82
CA ILE A 176 -8.13 16.07 -18.83
C ILE A 176 -7.82 17.23 -19.80
N ALA A 177 -8.38 17.19 -21.00
CA ALA A 177 -8.20 18.26 -22.01
C ALA A 177 -8.71 19.61 -21.49
N ARG A 178 -9.83 19.62 -20.73
CA ARG A 178 -10.38 20.83 -20.11
C ARG A 178 -9.40 21.42 -19.08
N ASP A 179 -8.85 20.60 -18.21
CA ASP A 179 -7.89 21.05 -17.20
C ASP A 179 -6.60 21.58 -17.82
N LEU A 180 -6.07 20.89 -18.83
CA LEU A 180 -4.89 21.33 -19.56
C LEU A 180 -5.14 22.65 -20.33
N ALA A 181 -6.31 22.82 -20.94
CA ALA A 181 -6.70 24.08 -21.58
C ALA A 181 -6.78 25.21 -20.55
N ALA A 182 -7.39 24.96 -19.38
CA ALA A 182 -7.46 25.93 -18.29
C ALA A 182 -6.06 26.30 -17.77
N ALA A 183 -5.13 25.35 -17.77
CA ALA A 183 -3.72 25.58 -17.41
C ALA A 183 -2.90 26.29 -18.51
N GLY A 184 -3.49 26.56 -19.68
CA GLY A 184 -2.85 27.31 -20.77
C GLY A 184 -2.04 26.47 -21.73
N LEU A 185 -2.19 25.16 -21.76
CA LEU A 185 -1.48 24.26 -22.69
C LEU A 185 -2.26 23.99 -23.98
N GLY A 186 -3.18 24.86 -24.36
CA GLY A 186 -3.94 24.75 -25.60
C GLY A 186 -5.36 25.22 -25.45
N THR A 187 -6.19 24.90 -26.44
CA THR A 187 -7.61 25.29 -26.49
C THR A 187 -8.47 24.03 -26.52
N LEU A 188 -9.45 23.95 -25.63
CA LEU A 188 -10.41 22.86 -25.62
C LEU A 188 -11.25 22.89 -26.88
N LYS A 189 -11.19 21.82 -27.68
CA LYS A 189 -11.98 21.74 -28.92
C LYS A 189 -13.46 21.63 -28.60
N PRO A 190 -14.34 22.32 -29.36
CA PRO A 190 -15.76 22.15 -29.23
C PRO A 190 -16.15 20.69 -29.53
N TRP A 191 -17.05 20.13 -28.73
CA TRP A 191 -17.61 18.82 -28.96
C TRP A 191 -19.10 18.97 -29.30
N GLU A 192 -19.37 19.14 -30.59
CA GLU A 192 -20.69 19.31 -31.08
C GLU A 192 -21.24 17.96 -31.56
N VAL A 193 -22.45 17.66 -31.15
CA VAL A 193 -23.16 16.43 -31.52
C VAL A 193 -24.54 16.87 -32.06
N ALA A 194 -24.78 16.58 -33.32
CA ALA A 194 -26.08 16.81 -33.89
C ALA A 194 -27.08 15.78 -33.36
N PRO A 195 -28.30 16.19 -33.01
CA PRO A 195 -29.33 15.25 -32.55
C PRO A 195 -29.60 14.16 -33.61
N VAL A 196 -29.88 12.95 -33.15
CA VAL A 196 -30.29 11.83 -34.01
C VAL A 196 -31.82 11.74 -34.02
N ALA A 197 -32.45 11.84 -35.20
CA ALA A 197 -33.88 11.69 -35.34
C ALA A 197 -34.29 10.21 -35.21
N GLY A 198 -35.35 9.92 -34.46
CA GLY A 198 -35.91 8.57 -34.38
C GLY A 198 -36.74 8.27 -35.66
N ALA A 199 -36.53 7.10 -36.25
CA ALA A 199 -37.23 6.61 -37.43
C ALA A 199 -38.45 5.75 -37.06
N TYR A 200 -38.56 5.26 -35.83
CA TYR A 200 -39.61 4.39 -35.35
C TYR A 200 -39.76 4.48 -33.82
N PRO A 201 -40.95 4.11 -33.26
CA PRO A 201 -41.13 4.05 -31.80
C PRO A 201 -40.15 3.08 -31.13
N SER A 202 -39.67 3.41 -29.94
CA SER A 202 -38.78 2.51 -29.19
C SER A 202 -39.48 1.18 -28.84
N PRO A 203 -38.84 0.03 -29.08
CA PRO A 203 -39.39 -1.27 -28.69
C PRO A 203 -39.38 -1.52 -27.19
N LEU A 204 -38.49 -0.84 -26.45
CA LEU A 204 -38.37 -0.94 -25.01
C LEU A 204 -38.68 0.40 -24.34
N ALA A 205 -39.43 0.33 -23.26
CA ALA A 205 -39.73 1.48 -22.40
C ALA A 205 -38.93 1.40 -21.11
N TRP A 206 -38.61 2.56 -20.54
CA TRP A 206 -38.02 2.67 -19.20
C TRP A 206 -39.08 2.91 -18.13
N ARG A 207 -38.88 2.35 -16.94
CA ARG A 207 -39.62 2.69 -15.75
C ARG A 207 -38.65 2.83 -14.59
N ILE A 208 -38.70 3.93 -13.84
CA ILE A 208 -38.06 4.08 -12.56
C ILE A 208 -39.07 3.69 -11.49
N ALA A 209 -38.92 2.49 -10.92
CA ALA A 209 -39.77 1.98 -9.86
C ALA A 209 -39.25 2.44 -8.47
N ASP A 210 -37.97 2.71 -8.34
CA ASP A 210 -37.38 3.24 -7.13
C ASP A 210 -36.32 4.31 -7.47
N PRO A 211 -36.52 5.56 -7.05
CA PRO A 211 -35.57 6.65 -7.34
C PRO A 211 -34.21 6.48 -6.65
N ARG A 212 -34.11 5.61 -5.62
CA ARG A 212 -32.82 5.28 -4.99
C ARG A 212 -31.91 4.48 -5.93
N ALA A 213 -32.46 3.79 -6.92
CA ALA A 213 -31.67 3.07 -7.90
C ALA A 213 -31.17 4.00 -9.02
N CYS A 214 -32.07 4.85 -9.53
CA CYS A 214 -31.79 5.73 -10.64
C CYS A 214 -32.76 6.91 -10.61
N THR A 215 -32.27 8.12 -10.91
CA THR A 215 -33.12 9.33 -10.94
C THR A 215 -33.54 9.74 -12.34
N TRP A 216 -32.73 9.40 -13.35
CA TRP A 216 -32.99 9.74 -14.73
C TRP A 216 -32.34 8.74 -15.67
N VAL A 217 -33.06 8.25 -16.65
CA VAL A 217 -32.55 7.34 -17.66
C VAL A 217 -33.13 7.68 -19.05
N LEU A 218 -32.24 7.62 -20.02
CA LEU A 218 -32.56 7.70 -21.44
C LEU A 218 -32.14 6.39 -22.09
N GLY A 219 -32.86 5.98 -23.11
CA GLY A 219 -32.48 4.83 -23.92
C GLY A 219 -32.92 4.98 -25.36
N ARG A 220 -32.24 4.28 -26.25
CA ARG A 220 -32.57 4.28 -27.68
C ARG A 220 -32.22 2.95 -28.29
N ALA A 221 -33.13 2.38 -29.04
CA ALA A 221 -32.88 1.20 -29.86
C ALA A 221 -32.24 1.58 -31.19
N VAL A 222 -31.41 0.68 -31.73
CA VAL A 222 -30.92 0.73 -33.11
C VAL A 222 -31.16 -0.63 -33.72
N ARG A 223 -32.10 -0.71 -34.68
CA ARG A 223 -32.43 -1.94 -35.41
C ARG A 223 -31.65 -2.07 -36.70
N GLY A 224 -31.46 -3.31 -37.15
CA GLY A 224 -30.74 -3.60 -38.38
C GLY A 224 -29.22 -3.47 -38.26
N VAL A 225 -28.70 -3.49 -37.01
CA VAL A 225 -27.24 -3.48 -36.78
C VAL A 225 -26.59 -4.79 -37.20
N LYS A 226 -25.37 -4.71 -37.67
CA LYS A 226 -24.45 -5.85 -37.91
C LYS A 226 -23.33 -5.74 -36.96
N ASN A 227 -23.42 -6.45 -35.83
CA ASN A 227 -22.37 -6.46 -34.82
C ASN A 227 -21.21 -7.35 -35.30
N GLY A 228 -19.98 -6.95 -34.96
CA GLY A 228 -18.76 -7.64 -35.31
C GLY A 228 -17.57 -6.96 -34.72
N PRO A 229 -16.35 -7.26 -35.16
CA PRO A 229 -15.16 -6.55 -34.68
C PRO A 229 -15.25 -5.05 -34.94
N SER A 230 -14.85 -4.24 -33.98
CA SER A 230 -14.75 -2.79 -34.17
C SER A 230 -13.60 -2.45 -35.16
N PRO A 231 -13.61 -1.25 -35.77
CA PRO A 231 -12.52 -0.84 -36.65
C PRO A 231 -11.18 -0.75 -35.90
N GLN A 232 -10.07 -0.98 -36.60
CA GLN A 232 -8.74 -1.11 -36.01
C GLN A 232 -8.36 0.09 -35.13
N TRP A 233 -8.67 1.32 -35.54
CA TRP A 233 -8.38 2.51 -34.75
C TRP A 233 -9.03 2.51 -33.36
N LEU A 234 -10.24 1.93 -33.25
CA LEU A 234 -10.95 1.82 -31.96
C LEU A 234 -10.36 0.71 -31.11
N GLN A 235 -10.03 -0.44 -31.74
CA GLN A 235 -9.33 -1.53 -31.06
C GLN A 235 -7.98 -1.08 -30.51
N ASP A 236 -7.17 -0.37 -31.30
CA ASP A 236 -5.85 0.11 -30.89
C ASP A 236 -5.94 1.05 -29.67
N ARG A 237 -6.95 1.92 -29.64
CA ARG A 237 -7.20 2.79 -28.47
C ARG A 237 -7.55 2.04 -27.22
N LEU A 238 -8.45 1.07 -27.34
CA LEU A 238 -8.87 0.27 -26.19
C LEU A 238 -7.69 -0.57 -25.67
N VAL A 239 -6.92 -1.18 -26.56
CA VAL A 239 -5.71 -1.93 -26.21
C VAL A 239 -4.68 -1.03 -25.55
N ALA A 240 -4.48 0.20 -26.04
CA ALA A 240 -3.53 1.14 -25.46
C ALA A 240 -3.86 1.49 -23.99
N ILE A 241 -5.12 1.54 -23.63
CA ILE A 241 -5.55 1.81 -22.24
C ILE A 241 -5.72 0.53 -21.39
N GLY A 242 -5.38 -0.65 -21.94
CA GLY A 242 -5.42 -1.93 -21.25
C GLY A 242 -6.74 -2.66 -21.32
N LEU A 243 -7.66 -2.26 -22.20
CA LEU A 243 -8.91 -2.96 -22.44
C LEU A 243 -8.79 -3.95 -23.62
N ARG A 244 -9.52 -5.04 -23.51
CA ARG A 244 -9.64 -6.00 -24.62
C ARG A 244 -10.83 -5.60 -25.48
N PRO A 245 -10.67 -5.39 -26.80
CA PRO A 245 -11.78 -5.25 -27.73
C PRO A 245 -12.67 -6.49 -27.72
N ILE A 246 -14.00 -6.28 -27.77
CA ILE A 246 -14.98 -7.37 -27.69
C ILE A 246 -15.81 -7.39 -28.97
N SER A 247 -16.58 -6.35 -29.22
CA SER A 247 -17.38 -6.15 -30.43
C SER A 247 -17.66 -4.65 -30.60
N ALA A 248 -18.04 -4.23 -31.81
CA ALA A 248 -18.26 -2.82 -32.10
C ALA A 248 -19.28 -2.16 -31.14
N LEU A 249 -20.37 -2.85 -30.79
CA LEU A 249 -21.37 -2.33 -29.85
C LEU A 249 -20.80 -2.11 -28.46
N VAL A 250 -20.05 -3.08 -27.93
CA VAL A 250 -19.43 -2.98 -26.59
C VAL A 250 -18.26 -1.99 -26.58
N ASP A 251 -17.46 -2.00 -27.64
CA ASP A 251 -16.28 -1.14 -27.77
C ASP A 251 -16.67 0.35 -27.83
N VAL A 252 -17.81 0.67 -28.46
CA VAL A 252 -18.39 2.01 -28.44
C VAL A 252 -18.76 2.44 -27.02
N THR A 253 -19.36 1.59 -26.20
CA THR A 253 -19.68 1.93 -24.80
C THR A 253 -18.42 2.18 -23.97
N ASN A 254 -17.39 1.35 -24.16
CA ASN A 254 -16.09 1.55 -23.56
C ASN A 254 -15.44 2.86 -24.02
N PHE A 255 -15.48 3.16 -25.31
CA PHE A 255 -14.96 4.42 -25.83
C PHE A 255 -15.57 5.64 -25.15
N PHE A 256 -16.89 5.74 -25.03
CA PHE A 256 -17.56 6.87 -24.36
C PHE A 256 -17.26 6.93 -22.86
N THR A 257 -17.06 5.80 -22.23
CA THR A 257 -16.63 5.72 -20.83
C THR A 257 -15.34 6.49 -20.61
N PHE A 258 -14.35 6.35 -21.50
CA PHE A 258 -13.04 7.01 -21.36
C PHE A 258 -12.97 8.36 -22.09
N ALA A 259 -13.59 8.51 -23.25
CA ALA A 259 -13.53 9.75 -24.02
C ALA A 259 -14.15 10.92 -23.28
N VAL A 260 -15.33 10.76 -22.73
CA VAL A 260 -16.14 11.83 -22.13
C VAL A 260 -16.60 11.55 -20.70
N GLY A 261 -16.19 10.42 -20.10
CA GLY A 261 -16.53 10.06 -18.73
C GLY A 261 -17.98 9.59 -18.56
N ARG A 262 -18.57 9.10 -19.64
CA ARG A 262 -19.97 8.65 -19.66
C ARG A 262 -20.06 7.15 -19.92
N PRO A 263 -20.12 6.31 -18.87
CA PRO A 263 -20.38 4.89 -19.06
C PRO A 263 -21.77 4.66 -19.65
N LEU A 264 -21.83 3.77 -20.62
CA LEU A 264 -23.04 3.33 -21.30
C LEU A 264 -23.14 1.82 -21.22
N HIS A 265 -24.35 1.28 -21.42
CA HIS A 265 -24.57 -0.15 -21.58
C HIS A 265 -25.41 -0.42 -22.83
N VAL A 266 -25.27 -1.60 -23.42
CA VAL A 266 -26.07 -2.05 -24.57
C VAL A 266 -26.70 -3.41 -24.27
N PHE A 267 -28.02 -3.49 -24.45
CA PHE A 267 -28.79 -4.71 -24.34
C PHE A 267 -29.13 -5.23 -25.74
N ASP A 268 -29.16 -6.54 -25.92
CA ASP A 268 -29.79 -7.17 -27.09
C ASP A 268 -31.30 -7.18 -26.87
N VAL A 269 -32.04 -6.46 -27.73
CA VAL A 269 -33.47 -6.30 -27.58
C VAL A 269 -34.19 -7.66 -27.63
N ALA A 270 -33.68 -8.62 -28.43
CA ALA A 270 -34.25 -9.95 -28.54
C ALA A 270 -34.11 -10.81 -27.28
N LYS A 271 -33.16 -10.48 -26.41
CA LYS A 271 -32.90 -11.21 -25.16
C LYS A 271 -33.63 -10.60 -23.97
N VAL A 272 -34.14 -9.38 -24.07
CA VAL A 272 -34.89 -8.71 -22.99
C VAL A 272 -36.32 -9.28 -22.93
N ALA A 273 -36.74 -9.73 -21.77
CA ALA A 273 -38.05 -10.28 -21.54
C ALA A 273 -39.12 -9.18 -21.39
N GLY A 274 -39.99 -9.07 -22.37
CA GLY A 274 -41.06 -8.06 -22.40
C GLY A 274 -40.59 -6.68 -22.89
N PRO A 275 -41.52 -5.70 -22.95
CA PRO A 275 -41.23 -4.40 -23.54
C PRO A 275 -40.72 -3.34 -22.52
N LEU A 276 -40.41 -3.73 -21.29
CA LEU A 276 -40.17 -2.81 -20.20
C LEU A 276 -38.88 -3.18 -19.44
N LEU A 277 -37.96 -2.26 -19.38
CA LEU A 277 -36.83 -2.28 -18.42
C LEU A 277 -37.15 -1.40 -17.22
N SER A 278 -36.89 -1.90 -16.02
CA SER A 278 -37.21 -1.24 -14.76
C SER A 278 -35.99 -0.98 -13.92
N MET A 279 -35.79 0.26 -13.53
CA MET A 279 -34.81 0.66 -12.50
C MET A 279 -35.46 0.49 -11.13
N ARG A 280 -35.00 -0.47 -10.34
CA ARG A 280 -35.53 -0.80 -9.02
C ARG A 280 -34.44 -1.25 -8.05
N MET A 281 -34.77 -1.40 -6.79
CA MET A 281 -33.94 -2.15 -5.87
C MET A 281 -34.14 -3.65 -6.12
N ALA A 282 -33.08 -4.44 -5.90
CA ALA A 282 -33.15 -5.89 -6.02
C ALA A 282 -34.03 -6.49 -4.92
N GLN A 283 -34.54 -7.69 -5.16
CA GLN A 283 -35.27 -8.46 -4.17
C GLN A 283 -34.29 -9.33 -3.37
N PRO A 284 -34.51 -9.54 -2.06
CA PRO A 284 -33.65 -10.40 -1.28
C PRO A 284 -33.54 -11.81 -1.87
N GLY A 285 -32.30 -12.26 -2.12
CA GLY A 285 -32.04 -13.57 -2.71
C GLY A 285 -32.15 -13.63 -4.24
N GLU A 286 -32.38 -12.49 -4.89
CA GLU A 286 -32.26 -12.38 -6.37
C GLU A 286 -30.79 -12.57 -6.77
N GLU A 287 -30.55 -13.27 -7.87
CA GLU A 287 -29.19 -13.56 -8.35
C GLU A 287 -28.97 -12.90 -9.72
N LEU A 288 -27.73 -12.48 -9.95
CA LEU A 288 -27.28 -11.96 -11.24
C LEU A 288 -26.03 -12.72 -11.69
N LEU A 289 -26.12 -13.45 -12.80
CA LEU A 289 -24.93 -13.90 -13.53
C LEU A 289 -24.40 -12.73 -14.36
N ALA A 290 -23.27 -12.19 -13.96
CA ALA A 290 -22.70 -11.00 -14.56
C ALA A 290 -21.68 -11.30 -15.67
N LEU A 291 -21.39 -10.31 -16.53
CA LEU A 291 -20.47 -10.38 -17.67
C LEU A 291 -19.04 -10.84 -17.33
N ASN A 292 -18.65 -10.85 -16.05
CA ASN A 292 -17.37 -11.41 -15.59
C ASN A 292 -17.47 -12.92 -15.25
N GLY A 293 -18.57 -13.58 -15.53
CA GLY A 293 -18.81 -15.00 -15.29
C GLY A 293 -19.08 -15.36 -13.82
N LYS A 294 -19.29 -14.37 -12.95
CA LYS A 294 -19.60 -14.59 -11.52
C LYS A 294 -21.09 -14.39 -11.27
N THR A 295 -21.66 -15.20 -10.41
CA THR A 295 -23.01 -15.03 -9.89
C THR A 295 -22.98 -14.24 -8.60
N TYR A 296 -23.76 -13.16 -8.52
CA TYR A 296 -23.89 -12.31 -7.34
C TYR A 296 -25.27 -12.50 -6.71
N ALA A 297 -25.30 -12.84 -5.42
CA ALA A 297 -26.52 -12.84 -4.62
C ALA A 297 -26.81 -11.39 -4.19
N LEU A 298 -27.92 -10.85 -4.67
CA LEU A 298 -28.28 -9.45 -4.49
C LEU A 298 -29.08 -9.24 -3.20
N THR A 299 -29.07 -8.00 -2.73
CA THR A 299 -29.81 -7.57 -1.55
C THR A 299 -30.76 -6.42 -1.90
N ASP A 300 -31.70 -6.11 -1.03
CA ASP A 300 -32.64 -4.99 -1.17
C ASP A 300 -31.97 -3.59 -1.11
N GLU A 301 -30.66 -3.56 -0.88
CA GLU A 301 -29.81 -2.37 -0.94
C GLU A 301 -29.09 -2.21 -2.29
N ASP A 302 -29.29 -3.13 -3.24
CA ASP A 302 -28.64 -3.11 -4.55
C ASP A 302 -29.59 -2.56 -5.61
N GLY A 303 -29.17 -1.52 -6.33
CA GLY A 303 -29.92 -0.97 -7.46
C GLY A 303 -29.68 -1.82 -8.71
N VAL A 304 -30.75 -2.25 -9.36
CA VAL A 304 -30.69 -3.09 -10.55
C VAL A 304 -31.48 -2.53 -11.72
N ILE A 305 -31.04 -2.90 -12.92
CA ILE A 305 -31.88 -2.86 -14.13
C ILE A 305 -32.48 -4.23 -14.28
N ALA A 306 -33.79 -4.31 -14.41
CA ALA A 306 -34.52 -5.57 -14.49
C ALA A 306 -35.55 -5.58 -15.59
N ASP A 307 -35.75 -6.72 -16.20
CA ASP A 307 -36.82 -7.02 -17.13
C ASP A 307 -37.97 -7.79 -16.44
N ALA A 308 -38.79 -8.50 -17.19
CA ALA A 308 -39.91 -9.30 -16.65
C ALA A 308 -39.44 -10.58 -15.93
N ASN A 309 -38.23 -11.07 -16.20
CA ASN A 309 -37.67 -12.29 -15.63
C ASN A 309 -36.83 -12.02 -14.36
N GLY A 310 -36.19 -10.85 -14.26
CA GLY A 310 -35.32 -10.55 -13.12
C GLY A 310 -34.26 -9.49 -13.41
N ALA A 311 -33.20 -9.47 -12.61
CA ALA A 311 -32.12 -8.53 -12.76
C ALA A 311 -31.25 -8.84 -13.99
N GLU A 312 -31.07 -7.85 -14.84
CA GLU A 312 -30.26 -7.87 -16.06
C GLU A 312 -28.95 -7.07 -15.92
N ALA A 313 -28.84 -6.26 -14.89
CA ALA A 313 -27.61 -5.55 -14.56
C ALA A 313 -27.60 -5.08 -13.09
N LEU A 314 -26.43 -5.02 -12.48
CA LEU A 314 -26.19 -4.26 -11.26
C LEU A 314 -25.92 -2.81 -11.69
N GLY A 315 -26.89 -1.93 -11.45
CA GLY A 315 -26.94 -0.58 -12.01
C GLY A 315 -25.66 0.25 -11.78
N GLY A 316 -25.07 0.74 -12.87
CA GLY A 316 -23.83 1.52 -12.84
C GLY A 316 -22.55 0.76 -12.46
N ILE A 317 -22.61 -0.56 -12.32
CA ILE A 317 -21.49 -1.39 -11.88
C ILE A 317 -21.11 -2.44 -12.92
N ILE A 318 -22.03 -3.37 -13.26
CA ILE A 318 -21.76 -4.45 -14.21
C ILE A 318 -23.04 -4.99 -14.83
N GLY A 319 -23.01 -5.24 -16.14
CA GLY A 319 -24.11 -5.88 -16.87
C GLY A 319 -24.21 -7.38 -16.60
N GLY A 320 -25.39 -7.94 -16.85
CA GLY A 320 -25.66 -9.38 -16.83
C GLY A 320 -25.26 -10.06 -18.15
N GLU A 321 -24.98 -11.34 -18.06
CA GLU A 321 -24.59 -12.16 -19.20
C GLU A 321 -25.78 -12.39 -20.16
N HIS A 322 -26.99 -12.56 -19.61
CA HIS A 322 -28.18 -12.97 -20.37
C HIS A 322 -28.57 -11.99 -21.48
N SER A 323 -28.69 -10.71 -21.16
CA SER A 323 -29.12 -9.67 -22.11
C SER A 323 -27.97 -9.01 -22.88
N GLY A 324 -26.74 -9.52 -22.75
CA GLY A 324 -25.56 -9.00 -23.44
C GLY A 324 -25.63 -9.14 -24.96
N CYS A 325 -25.12 -8.15 -25.68
CA CYS A 325 -24.99 -8.20 -27.15
C CYS A 325 -23.87 -9.16 -27.57
N ASP A 326 -24.11 -9.90 -28.64
CA ASP A 326 -23.16 -10.80 -29.31
C ASP A 326 -23.13 -10.58 -30.82
N GLU A 327 -22.42 -11.43 -31.57
CA GLU A 327 -22.30 -11.33 -33.02
C GLU A 327 -23.59 -11.55 -33.77
N THR A 328 -24.61 -12.13 -33.13
CA THR A 328 -25.96 -12.39 -33.73
C THR A 328 -26.94 -11.26 -33.47
N THR A 329 -26.57 -10.28 -32.62
CA THR A 329 -27.42 -9.14 -32.27
C THR A 329 -27.73 -8.30 -33.50
N THR A 330 -29.04 -8.16 -33.80
CA THR A 330 -29.56 -7.36 -34.93
C THR A 330 -30.31 -6.11 -34.50
N GLU A 331 -30.67 -6.00 -33.23
CA GLU A 331 -31.26 -4.82 -32.62
C GLU A 331 -30.71 -4.66 -31.20
N CYS A 332 -30.01 -3.51 -30.95
CA CYS A 332 -29.48 -3.19 -29.64
C CYS A 332 -30.25 -2.03 -29.01
N PHE A 333 -30.29 -2.01 -27.68
CA PHE A 333 -30.87 -0.91 -26.91
C PHE A 333 -29.76 -0.28 -26.01
N ILE A 334 -29.47 0.99 -26.29
CA ILE A 334 -28.44 1.77 -25.57
C ILE A 334 -29.05 2.29 -24.27
N GLU A 335 -28.41 2.02 -23.14
CA GLU A 335 -28.73 2.60 -21.84
C GLU A 335 -27.82 3.79 -21.55
N CYS A 336 -28.42 4.90 -21.08
CA CYS A 336 -27.72 6.08 -20.62
C CYS A 336 -28.43 6.60 -19.36
N ALA A 337 -27.98 6.16 -18.17
CA ALA A 337 -28.66 6.39 -16.90
C ALA A 337 -27.87 7.29 -15.95
N LEU A 338 -28.54 7.88 -14.97
CA LEU A 338 -27.97 8.61 -13.85
C LEU A 338 -28.29 7.84 -12.57
N PHE A 339 -27.41 6.94 -12.19
CA PHE A 339 -27.51 6.14 -10.96
C PHE A 339 -27.16 6.97 -9.73
N ASP A 340 -27.67 6.57 -8.57
CA ASP A 340 -27.28 7.18 -7.29
C ASP A 340 -25.84 6.80 -6.93
N PRO A 341 -24.91 7.78 -6.76
CA PRO A 341 -23.49 7.50 -6.53
C PRO A 341 -23.23 6.71 -5.24
N VAL A 342 -24.04 6.96 -4.20
CA VAL A 342 -23.89 6.31 -2.90
C VAL A 342 -24.27 4.84 -3.01
N ARG A 343 -25.37 4.53 -3.72
CA ARG A 343 -25.78 3.14 -3.95
C ARG A 343 -24.77 2.38 -4.78
N VAL A 344 -24.27 2.97 -5.85
CA VAL A 344 -23.20 2.36 -6.66
C VAL A 344 -21.97 2.06 -5.81
N ALA A 345 -21.55 3.00 -4.96
CA ALA A 345 -20.41 2.80 -4.08
C ALA A 345 -20.63 1.68 -3.05
N LEU A 346 -21.79 1.64 -2.41
CA LEU A 346 -22.12 0.64 -1.38
C LEU A 346 -22.28 -0.77 -2.00
N SER A 347 -23.01 -0.90 -3.11
CA SER A 347 -23.17 -2.17 -3.82
C SER A 347 -21.85 -2.69 -4.36
N GLY A 348 -21.05 -1.82 -4.96
CA GLY A 348 -19.74 -2.20 -5.47
C GLY A 348 -18.75 -2.66 -4.38
N ARG A 349 -18.85 -2.12 -3.16
CA ARG A 349 -18.06 -2.61 -2.00
C ARG A 349 -18.59 -3.95 -1.49
N ARG A 350 -19.91 -4.08 -1.37
CA ARG A 350 -20.57 -5.31 -0.88
C ARG A 350 -20.19 -6.53 -1.71
N HIS A 351 -20.18 -6.36 -3.02
CA HIS A 351 -19.89 -7.44 -3.95
C HIS A 351 -18.42 -7.51 -4.40
N ASP A 352 -17.55 -6.62 -3.91
CA ASP A 352 -16.14 -6.45 -4.32
C ASP A 352 -15.98 -6.40 -5.85
N VAL A 353 -16.84 -5.63 -6.52
CA VAL A 353 -16.79 -5.43 -7.97
C VAL A 353 -16.11 -4.11 -8.30
N ARG A 354 -15.03 -4.17 -9.07
CA ARG A 354 -14.26 -3.00 -9.51
C ARG A 354 -14.36 -2.89 -11.03
N THR A 355 -15.05 -1.86 -11.51
CA THR A 355 -15.16 -1.56 -12.94
C THR A 355 -14.93 -0.09 -13.23
N ASP A 356 -14.63 0.22 -14.48
CA ASP A 356 -14.48 1.60 -14.95
C ASP A 356 -15.80 2.38 -14.88
N ALA A 357 -16.92 1.73 -15.11
CA ALA A 357 -18.24 2.31 -14.95
C ALA A 357 -18.50 2.68 -13.49
N ARG A 358 -18.32 1.75 -12.55
CA ARG A 358 -18.45 2.02 -11.12
C ARG A 358 -17.57 3.18 -10.68
N SER A 359 -16.30 3.19 -11.09
CA SER A 359 -15.34 4.24 -10.69
C SER A 359 -15.81 5.66 -11.06
N ARG A 360 -16.62 5.80 -12.10
CA ARG A 360 -17.20 7.06 -12.54
C ARG A 360 -18.52 7.35 -11.84
N PHE A 361 -19.43 6.39 -11.82
CA PHE A 361 -20.73 6.57 -11.20
C PHE A 361 -20.65 6.86 -9.69
N GLU A 362 -19.76 6.16 -8.96
CA GLU A 362 -19.61 6.37 -7.51
C GLU A 362 -19.05 7.77 -7.14
N ARG A 363 -18.41 8.47 -8.09
CA ARG A 363 -17.94 9.85 -7.94
C ARG A 363 -18.94 10.88 -8.45
N GLY A 364 -20.01 10.44 -9.09
CA GLY A 364 -20.97 11.28 -9.80
C GLY A 364 -20.49 11.60 -11.22
N ILE A 365 -21.42 11.57 -12.15
CA ILE A 365 -21.21 11.88 -13.56
C ILE A 365 -21.99 13.14 -13.94
N ASP A 366 -21.58 13.79 -15.04
CA ASP A 366 -22.20 15.00 -15.54
C ASP A 366 -23.66 14.74 -15.99
N PRO A 367 -24.67 15.27 -15.27
CA PRO A 367 -26.07 15.06 -15.64
C PRO A 367 -26.45 15.72 -16.96
N ALA A 368 -25.88 16.86 -17.30
CA ALA A 368 -26.19 17.57 -18.55
C ALA A 368 -25.63 16.85 -19.78
N LEU A 369 -24.77 15.86 -19.61
CA LEU A 369 -24.15 15.12 -20.70
C LEU A 369 -25.04 14.01 -21.28
N LEU A 370 -26.07 13.54 -20.55
CA LEU A 370 -26.85 12.36 -20.93
C LEU A 370 -27.43 12.41 -22.35
N PRO A 371 -28.20 13.46 -22.75
CA PRO A 371 -28.79 13.49 -24.08
C PRO A 371 -27.74 13.52 -25.19
N LYS A 372 -26.71 14.34 -25.00
CA LYS A 372 -25.64 14.52 -25.97
C LYS A 372 -24.80 13.24 -26.14
N ALA A 373 -24.51 12.53 -25.06
CA ALA A 373 -23.75 11.28 -25.11
C ALA A 373 -24.56 10.15 -25.76
N LEU A 374 -25.87 10.08 -25.50
CA LEU A 374 -26.76 9.12 -26.16
C LEU A 374 -26.80 9.35 -27.67
N ASP A 375 -26.96 10.60 -28.12
CA ASP A 375 -26.95 10.90 -29.58
C ASP A 375 -25.58 10.59 -30.20
N ALA A 376 -24.48 10.91 -29.54
CA ALA A 376 -23.14 10.61 -30.04
C ALA A 376 -22.88 9.10 -30.15
N ALA A 377 -23.25 8.33 -29.12
CA ALA A 377 -23.12 6.88 -29.14
C ALA A 377 -24.01 6.22 -30.19
N THR A 378 -25.26 6.69 -30.31
CA THR A 378 -26.18 6.22 -31.36
C THR A 378 -25.61 6.44 -32.76
N ARG A 379 -25.07 7.64 -33.01
CA ARG A 379 -24.44 7.98 -34.31
C ARG A 379 -23.27 7.05 -34.60
N MET A 380 -22.37 6.88 -33.61
CA MET A 380 -21.21 6.02 -33.78
C MET A 380 -21.59 4.55 -34.03
N ILE A 381 -22.62 4.03 -33.34
CA ILE A 381 -23.15 2.68 -33.62
C ILE A 381 -23.68 2.59 -35.04
N ILE A 382 -24.46 3.56 -35.52
CA ILE A 382 -24.98 3.57 -36.89
C ILE A 382 -23.82 3.63 -37.91
N GLU A 383 -22.82 4.44 -37.68
CA GLU A 383 -21.65 4.55 -38.55
C GLU A 383 -20.84 3.25 -38.63
N LEU A 384 -20.69 2.54 -37.52
CA LEU A 384 -19.88 1.31 -37.45
C LEU A 384 -20.66 0.03 -37.79
N CYS A 385 -21.91 -0.06 -37.35
CA CYS A 385 -22.72 -1.26 -37.44
C CYS A 385 -23.92 -1.14 -38.40
N GLY A 386 -24.18 0.07 -38.90
CA GLY A 386 -25.39 0.37 -39.71
C GLY A 386 -26.64 0.44 -38.84
N GLY A 387 -27.79 0.43 -39.51
CA GLY A 387 -29.09 0.40 -38.83
C GLY A 387 -29.79 1.74 -38.76
N GLU A 388 -30.98 1.73 -38.10
CA GLU A 388 -31.83 2.90 -37.89
C GLU A 388 -32.14 3.07 -36.40
N ALA A 389 -32.13 4.33 -35.92
CA ALA A 389 -32.43 4.64 -34.54
C ALA A 389 -33.92 4.75 -34.25
N SER A 390 -34.37 4.30 -33.10
CA SER A 390 -35.71 4.56 -32.57
C SER A 390 -35.84 5.99 -32.02
N GLU A 391 -37.08 6.38 -31.70
CA GLU A 391 -37.30 7.49 -30.76
C GLU A 391 -36.65 7.19 -29.41
N VAL A 392 -36.35 8.27 -28.65
CA VAL A 392 -35.79 8.12 -27.30
C VAL A 392 -36.86 7.65 -26.32
N SER A 393 -36.57 6.57 -25.61
CA SER A 393 -37.33 6.15 -24.43
C SER A 393 -36.71 6.80 -23.19
N ALA A 394 -37.52 7.39 -22.32
CA ALA A 394 -37.04 8.09 -21.13
C ALA A 394 -37.91 7.80 -19.91
N ALA A 395 -37.27 7.80 -18.72
CA ALA A 395 -37.97 7.82 -17.44
C ALA A 395 -37.25 8.71 -16.44
N GLY A 396 -37.99 9.28 -15.49
CA GLY A 396 -37.49 10.33 -14.63
C GLY A 396 -37.33 11.67 -15.33
N ALA A 397 -36.54 12.54 -14.79
CA ALA A 397 -36.26 13.86 -15.37
C ALA A 397 -34.84 14.28 -15.09
N GLU A 398 -34.30 15.18 -15.89
CA GLU A 398 -33.03 15.85 -15.60
C GLU A 398 -33.08 16.47 -14.20
N PRO A 399 -32.16 16.07 -13.30
CA PRO A 399 -32.12 16.68 -11.97
C PRO A 399 -31.69 18.13 -12.05
N GLY A 400 -32.19 18.96 -11.14
CA GLY A 400 -31.74 20.35 -11.00
C GLY A 400 -30.30 20.38 -10.50
N TRP A 401 -29.36 20.35 -11.42
CA TRP A 401 -27.93 20.39 -11.12
C TRP A 401 -27.37 21.81 -11.01
N GLN A 402 -28.09 22.82 -11.47
CA GLN A 402 -27.69 24.21 -11.43
C GLN A 402 -27.55 24.69 -9.99
N ARG A 403 -26.36 25.14 -9.64
CA ARG A 403 -26.01 25.62 -8.31
C ARG A 403 -24.96 26.69 -8.38
N GLU A 404 -24.93 27.54 -7.35
CA GLU A 404 -23.96 28.62 -7.21
C GLU A 404 -23.06 28.37 -6.00
N ALA A 405 -21.81 28.83 -6.12
CA ALA A 405 -20.84 28.86 -5.04
C ALA A 405 -20.20 30.25 -4.95
N THR A 406 -19.97 30.73 -3.73
CA THR A 406 -19.39 32.03 -3.46
C THR A 406 -18.01 31.92 -2.85
N LEU A 407 -17.04 32.67 -3.40
CA LEU A 407 -15.65 32.76 -2.93
C LEU A 407 -15.37 34.20 -2.46
N ARG A 408 -14.94 34.36 -1.23
CA ARG A 408 -14.34 35.61 -0.75
C ARG A 408 -12.89 35.70 -1.25
N PHE A 409 -12.50 36.79 -1.87
CA PHE A 409 -11.15 36.88 -2.44
C PHE A 409 -10.04 36.75 -1.37
N ALA A 410 -10.27 37.30 -0.17
CA ALA A 410 -9.33 37.14 0.95
C ALA A 410 -9.09 35.67 1.34
N ARG A 411 -10.08 34.79 1.10
CA ARG A 411 -10.00 33.41 1.51
C ARG A 411 -8.92 32.64 0.76
N VAL A 412 -8.56 33.08 -0.45
CA VAL A 412 -7.47 32.46 -1.22
C VAL A 412 -6.13 32.59 -0.48
N ALA A 413 -5.85 33.75 0.10
CA ALA A 413 -4.66 33.95 0.91
C ALA A 413 -4.78 33.33 2.31
N GLU A 414 -5.92 33.47 2.97
CA GLU A 414 -6.15 32.97 4.34
C GLU A 414 -6.07 31.43 4.45
N LEU A 415 -6.72 30.73 3.52
CA LEU A 415 -6.77 29.27 3.50
C LEU A 415 -5.65 28.67 2.64
N GLY A 416 -5.44 29.25 1.47
CA GLY A 416 -4.54 28.75 0.44
C GLY A 416 -3.09 29.24 0.56
N GLY A 417 -2.86 30.28 1.33
CA GLY A 417 -1.52 30.85 1.52
C GLY A 417 -0.94 31.60 0.33
N LEU A 418 -1.73 31.85 -0.73
CA LEU A 418 -1.31 32.51 -1.95
C LEU A 418 -2.11 33.79 -2.16
N ASP A 419 -1.44 34.95 -2.14
CA ASP A 419 -2.06 36.21 -2.42
C ASP A 419 -2.13 36.48 -3.94
N LEU A 420 -3.35 36.45 -4.49
CA LEU A 420 -3.60 36.58 -5.92
C LEU A 420 -4.44 37.81 -6.20
N PRO A 421 -4.13 38.58 -7.28
CA PRO A 421 -4.99 39.64 -7.75
C PRO A 421 -6.38 39.11 -8.15
N ARG A 422 -7.44 39.82 -7.81
CA ARG A 422 -8.84 39.45 -8.15
C ARG A 422 -9.03 39.05 -9.62
N PRO A 423 -8.51 39.79 -10.61
CA PRO A 423 -8.65 39.41 -12.03
C PRO A 423 -8.05 38.00 -12.32
N GLU A 424 -6.99 37.65 -11.62
CA GLU A 424 -6.35 36.33 -11.79
C GLU A 424 -7.22 35.19 -11.20
N VAL A 425 -7.83 35.44 -10.03
CA VAL A 425 -8.78 34.47 -9.43
C VAL A 425 -9.98 34.28 -10.40
N GLN A 426 -10.53 35.34 -10.93
CA GLN A 426 -11.61 35.29 -11.91
C GLN A 426 -11.21 34.53 -13.17
N ARG A 427 -10.06 34.87 -13.73
CA ARG A 427 -9.53 34.22 -14.93
C ARG A 427 -9.41 32.72 -14.75
N ARG A 428 -8.89 32.27 -13.61
CA ARG A 428 -8.71 30.84 -13.29
C ARG A 428 -10.05 30.12 -13.18
N LEU A 429 -11.01 30.70 -12.47
CA LEU A 429 -12.35 30.13 -12.35
C LEU A 429 -13.05 30.04 -13.71
N ALA A 430 -13.01 31.17 -14.49
CA ALA A 430 -13.60 31.18 -15.82
C ALA A 430 -12.96 30.16 -16.78
N ALA A 431 -11.64 29.95 -16.73
CA ALA A 431 -10.93 28.98 -17.53
C ALA A 431 -11.38 27.54 -17.23
N LEU A 432 -11.80 27.26 -15.99
CA LEU A 432 -12.35 25.97 -15.56
C LEU A 432 -13.86 25.81 -15.85
N GLY A 433 -14.50 26.86 -16.44
CA GLY A 433 -15.90 26.84 -16.81
C GLY A 433 -16.86 27.36 -15.73
N PHE A 434 -16.37 27.97 -14.66
CA PHE A 434 -17.20 28.65 -13.67
C PHE A 434 -17.62 30.03 -14.22
N GLU A 435 -18.88 30.18 -14.52
CA GLU A 435 -19.43 31.47 -15.02
C GLU A 435 -19.75 32.39 -13.85
N THR A 436 -19.37 33.67 -13.97
CA THR A 436 -19.66 34.66 -12.93
C THR A 436 -21.14 35.02 -12.92
N ALA A 437 -21.83 34.67 -11.82
CA ALA A 437 -23.23 35.04 -11.60
C ALA A 437 -23.38 36.41 -10.94
N ALA A 438 -22.52 36.70 -9.94
CA ALA A 438 -22.48 38.00 -9.26
C ALA A 438 -21.07 38.28 -8.72
N GLN A 439 -20.76 39.58 -8.53
CA GLN A 439 -19.45 39.96 -7.96
C GLN A 439 -19.54 41.34 -7.32
N ASP A 440 -18.79 41.49 -6.23
CA ASP A 440 -18.49 42.79 -5.62
C ASP A 440 -16.98 42.92 -5.28
N HIS A 441 -16.61 43.86 -4.41
CA HIS A 441 -15.22 44.10 -4.04
C HIS A 441 -14.65 43.05 -3.06
N GLU A 442 -15.47 42.22 -2.42
CA GLU A 442 -15.07 41.28 -1.41
C GLU A 442 -15.17 39.81 -1.91
N ARG A 443 -16.15 39.52 -2.76
CA ARG A 443 -16.51 38.15 -3.16
C ARG A 443 -16.92 38.05 -4.63
N ILE A 444 -16.84 36.84 -5.14
CA ILE A 444 -17.39 36.43 -6.43
C ILE A 444 -18.32 35.21 -6.21
N THR A 445 -19.50 35.23 -6.81
CA THR A 445 -20.42 34.11 -6.89
C THR A 445 -20.37 33.55 -8.30
N VAL A 446 -20.16 32.28 -8.44
CA VAL A 446 -20.04 31.59 -9.72
C VAL A 446 -21.06 30.45 -9.84
N ALA A 447 -21.58 30.28 -11.06
CA ALA A 447 -22.33 29.08 -11.41
C ALA A 447 -21.36 27.90 -11.49
N VAL A 448 -21.70 26.82 -10.79
CA VAL A 448 -20.89 25.60 -10.77
C VAL A 448 -21.19 24.77 -12.02
N PRO A 449 -20.19 24.38 -12.82
CA PRO A 449 -20.40 23.57 -14.02
C PRO A 449 -21.06 22.21 -13.70
N SER A 450 -21.83 21.67 -14.62
CA SER A 450 -22.57 20.40 -14.44
C SER A 450 -21.66 19.19 -14.13
N TRP A 451 -20.44 19.20 -14.62
CA TRP A 451 -19.45 18.13 -14.40
C TRP A 451 -18.75 18.17 -13.04
N ARG A 452 -18.87 19.25 -12.26
CA ARG A 452 -18.24 19.42 -10.94
C ARG A 452 -19.19 18.97 -9.83
N ASN A 453 -19.48 17.66 -9.78
CA ASN A 453 -20.39 17.08 -8.79
C ASN A 453 -19.84 17.11 -7.36
N ASP A 454 -18.55 17.31 -7.18
CA ASP A 454 -17.83 17.46 -5.92
C ASP A 454 -18.15 18.78 -5.21
N ILE A 455 -18.46 19.86 -5.94
CA ILE A 455 -18.73 21.19 -5.36
C ILE A 455 -20.23 21.27 -5.04
N ALA A 456 -20.58 21.10 -3.77
CA ALA A 456 -21.95 21.16 -3.29
C ALA A 456 -22.45 22.60 -3.15
N ALA A 457 -23.78 22.81 -3.18
CA ALA A 457 -24.34 24.07 -2.75
C ALA A 457 -24.17 24.24 -1.22
N HIS A 458 -24.03 25.49 -0.76
CA HIS A 458 -23.93 25.78 0.67
C HIS A 458 -25.11 25.19 1.45
N GLY A 459 -24.85 24.38 2.48
CA GLY A 459 -25.87 23.72 3.30
C GLY A 459 -26.54 22.49 2.66
N ALA A 460 -26.11 22.03 1.48
CA ALA A 460 -26.74 20.89 0.77
C ALA A 460 -26.76 19.60 1.59
N LEU A 461 -25.72 19.32 2.36
CA LEU A 461 -25.66 18.12 3.22
C LEU A 461 -26.63 18.19 4.42
N ALA A 462 -26.96 19.38 4.91
CA ALA A 462 -27.95 19.55 5.98
C ALA A 462 -29.39 19.30 5.51
N GLN A 463 -29.63 19.33 4.21
CA GLN A 463 -30.93 19.14 3.57
C GLN A 463 -31.15 17.73 3.00
N ASP A 464 -30.13 16.87 3.04
CA ASP A 464 -30.24 15.52 2.51
C ASP A 464 -31.07 14.63 3.45
N ALA A 465 -32.36 14.50 3.13
CA ALA A 465 -33.31 13.69 3.88
C ALA A 465 -33.05 12.16 3.79
N SER A 466 -32.11 11.74 2.94
CA SER A 466 -31.72 10.33 2.81
C SER A 466 -30.70 9.89 3.85
N LEU A 467 -30.06 10.82 4.55
CA LEU A 467 -29.09 10.48 5.59
C LEU A 467 -29.77 9.94 6.86
N PRO A 468 -29.21 8.90 7.50
CA PRO A 468 -29.61 8.49 8.84
C PRO A 468 -29.63 9.67 9.82
N ALA A 469 -30.57 9.69 10.75
CA ALA A 469 -30.82 10.84 11.63
C ALA A 469 -29.57 11.31 12.41
N ASP A 470 -28.71 10.40 12.83
CA ASP A 470 -27.42 10.69 13.47
C ASP A 470 -26.42 11.35 12.51
N ARG A 471 -26.39 10.93 11.26
CA ARG A 471 -25.56 11.53 10.20
C ARG A 471 -26.14 12.86 9.71
N ALA A 472 -27.46 12.97 9.57
CA ALA A 472 -28.13 14.24 9.26
C ALA A 472 -27.88 15.27 10.36
N ARG A 473 -27.86 14.87 11.63
CA ARG A 473 -27.51 15.74 12.76
C ARG A 473 -26.03 16.15 12.74
N ALA A 474 -25.12 15.17 12.56
CA ALA A 474 -23.69 15.45 12.42
C ALA A 474 -23.40 16.32 11.19
N ALA A 475 -24.11 16.11 10.07
CA ALA A 475 -24.04 16.95 8.89
C ALA A 475 -24.62 18.35 9.16
N ALA A 476 -25.72 18.48 9.92
CA ALA A 476 -26.28 19.78 10.29
C ALA A 476 -25.37 20.56 11.28
N GLU A 477 -24.75 19.85 12.21
CA GLU A 477 -23.74 20.44 13.11
C GLU A 477 -22.43 20.75 12.39
N GLY A 478 -22.05 19.95 11.38
CA GLY A 478 -20.90 20.13 10.50
C GLY A 478 -21.19 20.97 9.26
N ALA A 479 -22.43 21.18 8.86
CA ALA A 479 -22.81 21.93 7.64
C ALA A 479 -22.42 23.41 7.68
N ALA A 480 -22.21 23.96 8.86
CA ALA A 480 -21.55 25.25 9.02
C ALA A 480 -20.05 25.20 8.64
N ALA A 481 -19.46 24.00 8.47
CA ALA A 481 -18.05 23.76 8.17
C ALA A 481 -17.79 23.30 6.72
N ILE A 482 -18.80 22.80 5.98
CA ILE A 482 -18.67 22.47 4.56
C ILE A 482 -19.03 23.68 3.74
N GLU A 483 -18.03 24.48 3.47
CA GLU A 483 -18.15 25.65 2.62
C GLU A 483 -17.64 25.29 1.22
N PRO A 484 -18.46 25.38 0.14
CA PRO A 484 -18.00 25.19 -1.25
C PRO A 484 -16.92 26.19 -1.64
N GLU A 485 -16.71 27.22 -0.84
CA GLU A 485 -15.62 28.16 -0.93
C GLU A 485 -14.24 27.48 -0.86
N CYS A 486 -14.08 26.41 -0.06
CA CYS A 486 -12.83 25.65 0.03
C CYS A 486 -12.49 24.97 -1.29
N ASP A 487 -13.49 24.43 -1.98
CA ASP A 487 -13.32 23.79 -3.28
C ASP A 487 -12.94 24.85 -4.36
N LEU A 488 -13.53 26.03 -4.30
CA LEU A 488 -13.14 27.13 -5.20
C LEU A 488 -11.71 27.63 -4.92
N VAL A 489 -11.28 27.67 -3.65
CA VAL A 489 -9.88 27.96 -3.29
C VAL A 489 -8.95 26.90 -3.86
N GLU A 490 -9.28 25.61 -3.74
CA GLU A 490 -8.51 24.50 -4.33
C GLU A 490 -8.35 24.71 -5.84
N GLU A 491 -9.43 25.00 -6.57
CA GLU A 491 -9.39 25.20 -8.01
C GLU A 491 -8.47 26.37 -8.41
N VAL A 492 -8.56 27.48 -7.68
CA VAL A 492 -7.70 28.65 -7.92
C VAL A 492 -6.23 28.34 -7.67
N LEU A 493 -5.92 27.59 -6.61
CA LEU A 493 -4.54 27.23 -6.26
C LEU A 493 -3.94 26.22 -7.23
N ARG A 494 -4.65 25.09 -7.45
CA ARG A 494 -4.13 23.99 -8.28
C ARG A 494 -3.83 24.43 -9.70
N LEU A 495 -4.69 25.31 -10.28
CA LEU A 495 -4.48 25.81 -11.63
C LEU A 495 -3.22 26.70 -11.77
N GLY A 496 -2.74 27.26 -10.68
CA GLY A 496 -1.46 27.99 -10.63
C GLY A 496 -0.25 27.10 -10.36
N GLY A 497 -0.47 25.84 -10.05
CA GLY A 497 0.54 24.91 -9.55
C GLY A 497 0.71 25.01 -8.03
N LEU A 498 0.62 23.88 -7.34
CA LEU A 498 0.72 23.82 -5.87
C LEU A 498 2.10 24.24 -5.36
N ASP A 499 3.13 24.12 -6.17
CA ASP A 499 4.50 24.56 -5.87
C ASP A 499 4.64 26.09 -5.69
N ALA A 500 3.65 26.85 -6.19
CA ALA A 500 3.60 28.31 -6.00
C ALA A 500 3.24 28.74 -4.57
N VAL A 501 2.70 27.82 -3.74
CA VAL A 501 2.36 28.11 -2.35
C VAL A 501 3.63 28.19 -1.51
N PRO A 502 3.92 29.36 -0.88
CA PRO A 502 5.16 29.53 -0.15
C PRO A 502 5.20 28.71 1.14
N SER A 503 6.35 28.11 1.43
CA SER A 503 6.61 27.55 2.73
C SER A 503 6.80 28.64 3.76
N VAL A 504 6.01 28.63 4.84
CA VAL A 504 6.16 29.56 5.96
C VAL A 504 6.46 28.79 7.24
N SER A 505 7.41 29.34 8.03
CA SER A 505 7.69 28.80 9.35
C SER A 505 6.52 29.07 10.29
N LEU A 506 6.17 28.09 11.11
CA LEU A 506 5.19 28.30 12.18
C LEU A 506 5.72 29.38 13.15
N PRO A 507 4.94 30.45 13.41
CA PRO A 507 5.33 31.47 14.37
C PRO A 507 5.40 30.86 15.77
N VAL A 508 6.55 31.01 16.41
CA VAL A 508 6.75 30.61 17.81
C VAL A 508 6.52 31.86 18.66
N ALA A 509 5.30 32.04 19.16
CA ALA A 509 4.94 33.23 19.97
C ALA A 509 5.69 33.30 21.30
N GLN A 510 6.05 32.16 21.90
CA GLN A 510 6.87 32.08 23.09
C GLN A 510 7.75 30.83 23.03
N PRO A 511 9.09 30.97 23.00
CA PRO A 511 10.01 29.83 23.04
C PRO A 511 10.10 29.27 24.47
N VAL A 512 9.04 28.65 24.98
CA VAL A 512 9.17 27.83 26.17
C VAL A 512 9.79 26.51 25.72
N PRO A 513 11.03 26.22 26.10
CA PRO A 513 11.68 24.99 25.69
C PRO A 513 10.95 23.81 26.34
N ARG A 514 10.03 23.21 25.63
CA ARG A 514 9.45 21.91 25.98
C ARG A 514 10.31 20.82 25.39
N ALA A 515 10.47 19.72 26.13
CA ALA A 515 11.12 18.54 25.56
C ALA A 515 10.37 18.10 24.31
N ALA A 516 11.08 18.01 23.17
CA ALA A 516 10.49 17.58 21.90
C ALA A 516 9.97 16.13 21.95
N LEU A 517 10.59 15.29 22.80
CA LEU A 517 10.22 13.90 22.98
C LEU A 517 9.61 13.66 24.36
N SER A 518 8.56 12.88 24.44
CA SER A 518 8.01 12.37 25.68
C SER A 518 8.99 11.41 26.37
N ALA A 519 8.82 11.20 27.66
CA ALA A 519 9.63 10.23 28.41
C ALA A 519 9.57 8.81 27.80
N LYS A 520 8.41 8.39 27.27
CA LYS A 520 8.23 7.11 26.59
C LYS A 520 9.07 7.02 25.30
N GLN A 521 9.05 8.07 24.47
CA GLN A 521 9.86 8.13 23.25
C GLN A 521 11.37 8.12 23.56
N VAL A 522 11.79 8.86 24.58
CA VAL A 522 13.20 8.85 25.02
C VAL A 522 13.63 7.46 25.48
N ARG A 523 12.79 6.74 26.25
CA ARG A 523 13.07 5.37 26.69
C ARG A 523 13.21 4.41 25.51
N ALA A 524 12.30 4.48 24.55
CA ALA A 524 12.35 3.65 23.35
C ALA A 524 13.63 3.90 22.52
N ALA A 525 13.97 5.18 22.31
CA ALA A 525 15.18 5.56 21.57
C ALA A 525 16.47 5.15 22.32
N LEU A 526 16.47 5.23 23.65
CA LEU A 526 17.62 4.82 24.46
C LEU A 526 17.78 3.30 24.46
N ALA A 527 16.69 2.54 24.62
CA ALA A 527 16.71 1.08 24.55
C ALA A 527 17.27 0.59 23.21
N ARG A 528 16.84 1.18 22.10
CA ARG A 528 17.33 0.86 20.75
C ARG A 528 18.84 1.05 20.64
N ARG A 529 19.36 2.19 21.07
CA ARG A 529 20.81 2.47 21.03
C ARG A 529 21.62 1.52 21.91
N VAL A 530 21.11 1.18 23.08
CA VAL A 530 21.77 0.23 23.98
C VAL A 530 21.84 -1.15 23.35
N LEU A 531 20.75 -1.64 22.78
CA LEU A 531 20.71 -2.97 22.17
C LEU A 531 21.60 -3.04 20.91
N ALA A 532 21.61 -1.98 20.10
CA ALA A 532 22.54 -1.87 18.97
C ALA A 532 24.00 -1.91 19.42
N ALA A 533 24.37 -1.18 20.51
CA ALA A 533 25.69 -1.19 21.08
C ALA A 533 26.12 -2.56 21.68
N ARG A 534 25.14 -3.40 22.01
CA ARG A 534 25.33 -4.80 22.43
C ARG A 534 25.39 -5.79 21.27
N GLY A 535 25.36 -5.29 20.03
CA GLY A 535 25.48 -6.10 18.82
C GLY A 535 24.18 -6.80 18.38
N LEU A 536 23.01 -6.31 18.82
CA LEU A 536 21.74 -6.75 18.26
C LEU A 536 21.33 -5.85 17.10
N GLN A 537 20.76 -6.46 16.06
CA GLN A 537 20.24 -5.77 14.89
C GLN A 537 18.79 -5.35 15.15
N ASP A 538 18.51 -4.05 14.98
CA ASP A 538 17.16 -3.51 15.10
C ASP A 538 16.31 -4.02 13.95
N SER A 539 15.18 -4.61 14.27
CA SER A 539 14.25 -5.24 13.33
C SER A 539 12.90 -4.56 13.44
N VAL A 540 12.23 -4.41 12.31
CA VAL A 540 10.85 -3.92 12.25
C VAL A 540 10.00 -5.04 11.69
N THR A 541 9.13 -5.59 12.54
CA THR A 541 8.23 -6.67 12.16
C THR A 541 6.77 -6.22 12.32
N TYR A 542 5.83 -6.98 11.73
CA TYR A 542 4.41 -6.66 11.87
C TYR A 542 3.94 -6.81 13.33
N GLY A 543 2.96 -5.99 13.74
CA GLY A 543 2.28 -6.10 15.04
C GLY A 543 1.38 -7.33 15.17
N PHE A 544 1.32 -8.17 14.14
CA PHE A 544 0.48 -9.36 14.02
C PHE A 544 1.27 -10.52 13.39
N CYS A 545 0.83 -11.74 13.65
CA CYS A 545 1.42 -12.98 13.17
C CYS A 545 0.35 -14.06 13.07
N ALA A 546 0.72 -15.25 12.62
CA ALA A 546 -0.17 -16.40 12.66
C ALA A 546 -0.59 -16.74 14.09
N ARG A 547 -1.88 -17.05 14.31
CA ARG A 547 -2.43 -17.41 15.61
C ARG A 547 -1.67 -18.55 16.26
N GLU A 548 -1.23 -19.54 15.48
CA GLU A 548 -0.43 -20.68 15.95
C GLU A 548 0.93 -20.25 16.52
N VAL A 549 1.57 -19.25 15.89
CA VAL A 549 2.83 -18.67 16.37
C VAL A 549 2.58 -17.86 17.65
N ALA A 550 1.54 -17.04 17.68
CA ALA A 550 1.16 -16.26 18.85
C ALA A 550 0.91 -17.16 20.07
N ALA A 551 0.22 -18.29 19.88
CA ALA A 551 -0.10 -19.27 20.92
C ALA A 551 1.14 -19.93 21.57
N LEU A 552 2.30 -19.91 20.92
CA LEU A 552 3.55 -20.36 21.51
C LEU A 552 4.09 -19.41 22.59
N PHE A 553 3.68 -18.13 22.55
CA PHE A 553 4.20 -17.07 23.40
C PHE A 553 3.17 -16.48 24.38
N GLY A 554 1.93 -16.85 24.27
CA GLY A 554 0.90 -16.33 25.17
C GLY A 554 -0.50 -16.74 24.77
N GLU A 555 -1.47 -16.11 25.42
CA GLU A 555 -2.89 -16.28 25.09
C GLU A 555 -3.24 -15.63 23.77
N THR A 556 -4.17 -16.23 23.03
CA THR A 556 -4.68 -15.74 21.74
C THR A 556 -6.20 -15.50 21.83
N PRO A 557 -6.64 -14.50 22.62
CA PRO A 557 -8.05 -14.21 22.78
C PRO A 557 -8.67 -13.73 21.47
N ASP A 558 -9.95 -14.01 21.25
CA ASP A 558 -10.67 -13.63 20.04
C ASP A 558 -10.76 -12.10 19.86
N SER A 559 -10.70 -11.35 20.97
CA SER A 559 -10.61 -9.87 20.93
C SER A 559 -9.37 -9.31 20.20
N LEU A 560 -8.35 -10.14 19.98
CA LEU A 560 -7.12 -9.81 19.27
C LEU A 560 -6.98 -10.53 17.92
N HIS A 561 -8.00 -11.25 17.49
CA HIS A 561 -8.08 -11.83 16.16
C HIS A 561 -8.52 -10.77 15.13
N LEU A 562 -7.89 -10.76 13.95
CA LEU A 562 -8.19 -9.83 12.88
C LEU A 562 -9.28 -10.40 11.96
N GLU A 563 -10.39 -9.68 11.79
CA GLU A 563 -11.50 -10.12 10.92
C GLU A 563 -11.11 -10.13 9.43
N ASN A 564 -10.25 -9.19 9.02
CA ASN A 564 -9.81 -9.00 7.64
C ASN A 564 -8.29 -8.90 7.52
N PRO A 565 -7.54 -9.98 7.83
CA PRO A 565 -6.08 -9.96 7.82
C PRO A 565 -5.54 -9.72 6.41
N ILE A 566 -4.39 -9.04 6.32
CA ILE A 566 -3.70 -8.78 5.05
C ILE A 566 -3.23 -10.07 4.36
N ALA A 567 -3.00 -11.13 5.14
CA ALA A 567 -2.71 -12.49 4.68
C ALA A 567 -3.23 -13.48 5.73
N SER A 568 -3.60 -14.68 5.31
CA SER A 568 -4.20 -15.71 6.18
C SER A 568 -3.32 -16.17 7.35
N ASP A 569 -2.01 -15.97 7.25
CA ASP A 569 -1.00 -16.28 8.27
C ASP A 569 -0.61 -15.05 9.11
N LEU A 570 -1.40 -13.96 9.04
CA LEU A 570 -1.19 -12.71 9.77
C LEU A 570 -2.50 -12.28 10.46
N ASP A 571 -3.17 -13.21 11.12
CA ASP A 571 -4.54 -13.09 11.61
C ASP A 571 -4.69 -12.77 13.10
N GLN A 572 -3.57 -12.73 13.85
CA GLN A 572 -3.58 -12.54 15.31
C GLN A 572 -2.64 -11.42 15.73
N MET A 573 -3.12 -10.47 16.55
CA MET A 573 -2.23 -9.50 17.21
C MET A 573 -1.23 -10.24 18.11
N ARG A 574 0.07 -9.93 17.97
CA ARG A 574 1.15 -10.62 18.68
C ARG A 574 1.14 -10.35 20.19
N PRO A 575 1.25 -11.37 21.06
CA PRO A 575 1.35 -11.18 22.51
C PRO A 575 2.68 -10.57 22.94
N THR A 576 3.73 -10.70 22.11
CA THR A 576 5.08 -10.18 22.32
C THR A 576 5.80 -10.01 20.97
N PRO A 577 6.72 -9.03 20.83
CA PRO A 577 7.63 -8.96 19.68
C PRO A 577 8.49 -10.21 19.51
N LEU A 578 8.72 -11.02 20.55
CA LEU A 578 9.48 -12.26 20.44
C LEU A 578 8.89 -13.25 19.46
N ALA A 579 7.57 -13.29 19.30
CA ALA A 579 6.89 -14.15 18.33
C ALA A 579 7.35 -13.89 16.88
N THR A 580 7.41 -12.64 16.50
CA THR A 580 7.83 -12.22 15.15
C THR A 580 9.35 -12.19 14.98
N LEU A 581 10.11 -11.87 16.04
CA LEU A 581 11.58 -11.98 16.03
C LEU A 581 12.05 -13.43 15.89
N ALA A 582 11.40 -14.38 16.56
CA ALA A 582 11.72 -15.80 16.43
C ALA A 582 11.46 -16.32 15.01
N ASN A 583 10.35 -15.92 14.38
CA ASN A 583 10.10 -16.22 12.97
C ASN A 583 11.16 -15.58 12.05
N ALA A 584 11.62 -14.36 12.34
CA ALA A 584 12.68 -13.72 11.59
C ALA A 584 14.01 -14.49 11.74
N ALA A 585 14.36 -14.92 12.95
CA ALA A 585 15.55 -15.72 13.21
C ALA A 585 15.51 -17.06 12.45
N ALA A 586 14.37 -17.75 12.48
CA ALA A 586 14.19 -19.01 11.75
C ALA A 586 14.34 -18.84 10.23
N ARG A 587 13.76 -17.76 9.65
CA ARG A 587 13.93 -17.43 8.23
C ARG A 587 15.38 -17.12 7.85
N ASN A 588 16.12 -16.45 8.73
CA ASN A 588 17.55 -16.20 8.53
C ASN A 588 18.34 -17.50 8.56
N ALA A 589 18.06 -18.37 9.53
CA ALA A 589 18.69 -19.69 9.64
C ALA A 589 18.47 -20.56 8.41
N ALA A 590 17.25 -20.58 7.86
CA ALA A 590 16.93 -21.31 6.63
C ALA A 590 17.71 -20.76 5.40
N ARG A 591 18.25 -19.56 5.48
CA ARG A 591 19.12 -18.94 4.45
C ARG A 591 20.62 -19.04 4.77
N GLY A 592 20.99 -19.81 5.78
CA GLY A 592 22.38 -20.04 6.16
C GLY A 592 22.93 -19.07 7.22
N PHE A 593 22.12 -18.17 7.77
CA PHE A 593 22.49 -17.25 8.85
C PHE A 593 21.96 -17.77 10.19
N GLY A 594 22.62 -18.77 10.74
CA GLY A 594 22.19 -19.43 11.99
C GLY A 594 22.55 -18.65 13.27
N ASP A 595 23.60 -17.84 13.24
CA ASP A 595 24.07 -17.04 14.37
C ASP A 595 23.49 -15.62 14.23
N VAL A 596 22.44 -15.33 14.98
CA VAL A 596 21.72 -14.06 14.89
C VAL A 596 21.53 -13.40 16.25
N GLY A 597 21.59 -12.06 16.26
CA GLY A 597 21.17 -11.23 17.38
C GLY A 597 20.19 -10.18 16.86
N LEU A 598 18.90 -10.34 17.16
CA LEU A 598 17.82 -9.45 16.70
C LEU A 598 17.20 -8.73 17.90
N CYS A 599 16.75 -7.50 17.69
CA CYS A 599 15.94 -6.78 18.67
C CYS A 599 14.84 -5.97 17.99
N GLU A 600 13.81 -5.65 18.74
CA GLU A 600 12.72 -4.77 18.33
C GLU A 600 12.20 -3.99 19.52
N ILE A 601 11.93 -2.70 19.32
CA ILE A 601 11.19 -1.89 20.26
C ILE A 601 9.79 -1.69 19.66
N GLY A 602 8.82 -2.43 20.17
CA GLY A 602 7.48 -2.51 19.56
C GLY A 602 6.37 -2.82 20.55
N GLY A 603 5.15 -2.89 20.02
CA GLY A 603 3.95 -3.24 20.78
C GLY A 603 3.86 -4.74 21.11
N ALA A 604 3.46 -5.04 22.34
CA ALA A 604 2.90 -6.31 22.76
C ALA A 604 1.42 -6.09 23.05
N TYR A 605 0.54 -7.02 22.64
CA TYR A 605 -0.90 -6.84 22.73
C TYR A 605 -1.53 -7.86 23.69
N ARG A 606 -2.51 -7.41 24.46
CA ARG A 606 -3.22 -8.22 25.47
C ARG A 606 -4.71 -7.95 25.37
N ASP A 607 -5.51 -8.88 25.88
CA ASP A 607 -6.93 -8.67 26.01
C ASP A 607 -7.25 -7.38 26.78
N PRO A 608 -8.03 -6.46 26.21
CA PRO A 608 -8.45 -5.23 26.88
C PRO A 608 -9.12 -5.48 28.24
N ALA A 609 -9.80 -6.63 28.41
CA ALA A 609 -10.41 -7.02 29.68
C ALA A 609 -9.40 -7.29 30.80
N SER A 610 -8.13 -7.58 30.46
CA SER A 610 -7.07 -7.89 31.43
C SER A 610 -6.21 -6.66 31.84
N GLY A 611 -6.51 -5.45 31.32
CA GLY A 611 -5.77 -4.22 31.62
C GLY A 611 -5.33 -3.47 30.36
N PRO A 612 -4.20 -2.74 30.39
CA PRO A 612 -3.69 -2.03 29.21
C PRO A 612 -3.50 -3.00 28.04
N SER A 613 -4.22 -2.76 26.95
CA SER A 613 -4.24 -3.64 25.78
C SER A 613 -2.97 -3.58 24.92
N GLN A 614 -2.19 -2.50 25.04
CA GLN A 614 -0.93 -2.33 24.33
C GLN A 614 0.18 -1.91 25.28
N LEU A 615 1.31 -2.62 25.25
CA LEU A 615 2.49 -2.36 26.03
C LEU A 615 3.67 -2.06 25.11
N ASN A 616 4.51 -1.08 25.48
CA ASN A 616 5.78 -0.85 24.80
C ASN A 616 6.86 -1.76 25.38
N VAL A 617 7.40 -2.63 24.55
CA VAL A 617 8.40 -3.62 24.95
C VAL A 617 9.67 -3.46 24.13
N ALA A 618 10.83 -3.49 24.80
CA ALA A 618 12.10 -3.73 24.14
C ALA A 618 12.39 -5.23 24.25
N ALA A 619 12.30 -5.93 23.14
CA ALA A 619 12.51 -7.37 23.05
C ALA A 619 13.80 -7.67 22.27
N GLY A 620 14.46 -8.77 22.61
CA GLY A 620 15.61 -9.26 21.85
C GLY A 620 15.75 -10.77 21.93
N LEU A 621 16.35 -11.32 20.87
CA LEU A 621 16.60 -12.73 20.70
C LEU A 621 18.01 -12.92 20.15
N ARG A 622 18.77 -13.85 20.75
CA ARG A 622 20.03 -14.39 20.21
C ARG A 622 19.85 -15.88 19.94
N ALA A 623 20.34 -16.33 18.80
CA ALA A 623 20.35 -17.76 18.46
C ALA A 623 21.74 -18.17 17.95
N GLY A 624 22.09 -19.44 18.15
CA GLY A 624 23.35 -20.02 17.69
C GLY A 624 24.53 -19.71 18.60
N PHE A 625 25.57 -19.12 18.03
CA PHE A 625 26.84 -18.88 18.70
C PHE A 625 27.17 -17.38 18.77
N THR A 626 28.04 -17.02 19.73
CA THR A 626 28.63 -15.68 19.78
C THR A 626 29.55 -15.48 18.59
N ALA A 627 29.69 -14.22 18.12
CA ALA A 627 30.58 -13.92 17.02
C ALA A 627 32.01 -14.38 17.36
N PRO A 628 32.70 -15.11 16.47
CA PRO A 628 34.08 -15.53 16.69
C PRO A 628 35.01 -14.31 16.71
N ASN A 629 36.01 -14.32 17.56
CA ASN A 629 37.05 -13.34 17.57
C ASN A 629 38.43 -13.98 17.79
N TRP A 630 39.49 -13.25 17.54
CA TRP A 630 40.89 -13.73 17.66
C TRP A 630 41.30 -14.12 19.09
N ALA A 631 40.63 -13.57 20.10
CA ALA A 631 41.03 -13.75 21.52
C ALA A 631 40.28 -14.88 22.20
N ALA A 632 39.07 -15.25 21.68
CA ALA A 632 38.25 -16.28 22.31
C ALA A 632 37.45 -17.06 21.25
N PRO A 633 37.27 -18.39 21.44
CA PRO A 633 36.43 -19.18 20.56
C PRO A 633 34.96 -18.75 20.66
N ALA A 634 34.21 -18.99 19.60
CA ALA A 634 32.77 -18.86 19.65
C ALA A 634 32.18 -19.84 20.66
N ARG A 635 31.20 -19.42 21.46
CA ARG A 635 30.42 -20.26 22.38
C ARG A 635 28.95 -20.19 22.08
N ALA A 636 28.21 -21.19 22.43
CA ALA A 636 26.77 -21.17 22.40
C ALA A 636 26.22 -20.01 23.25
N VAL A 637 25.18 -19.34 22.77
CA VAL A 637 24.47 -18.31 23.55
C VAL A 637 23.71 -18.97 24.71
N ASP A 638 23.61 -18.28 25.85
CA ASP A 638 22.97 -18.81 27.05
C ASP A 638 22.04 -17.76 27.71
N ALA A 639 21.29 -18.19 28.75
CA ALA A 639 20.37 -17.33 29.48
C ALA A 639 21.03 -16.09 30.10
N LEU A 640 22.34 -16.13 30.38
CA LEU A 640 23.07 -14.98 30.94
C LEU A 640 23.33 -13.90 29.89
N ASP A 641 23.45 -14.26 28.62
CA ASP A 641 23.52 -13.29 27.53
C ASP A 641 22.22 -12.46 27.45
N ALA A 642 21.06 -13.14 27.48
CA ALA A 642 19.74 -12.48 27.50
C ALA A 642 19.53 -11.63 28.76
N LYS A 643 19.97 -12.14 29.92
CA LYS A 643 19.96 -11.36 31.18
C LYS A 643 20.81 -10.12 31.07
N GLY A 644 22.02 -10.24 30.52
CA GLY A 644 22.95 -9.14 30.35
C GLY A 644 22.38 -8.04 29.41
N ASP A 645 21.69 -8.42 28.37
CA ASP A 645 21.01 -7.48 27.45
C ASP A 645 19.85 -6.75 28.14
N ALA A 646 19.02 -7.49 28.90
CA ALA A 646 17.90 -6.88 29.66
C ALA A 646 18.44 -5.90 30.75
N LEU A 647 19.46 -6.30 31.48
CA LEU A 647 20.09 -5.45 32.51
C LEU A 647 20.72 -4.19 31.90
N ALA A 648 21.36 -4.29 30.74
CA ALA A 648 21.92 -3.14 30.04
C ALA A 648 20.87 -2.08 29.71
N VAL A 649 19.71 -2.52 29.22
CA VAL A 649 18.57 -1.62 28.96
C VAL A 649 18.08 -0.99 30.27
N LEU A 650 17.84 -1.78 31.32
CA LEU A 650 17.34 -1.28 32.60
C LEU A 650 18.34 -0.31 33.25
N THR A 651 19.63 -0.60 33.17
CA THR A 651 20.67 0.31 33.65
C THR A 651 20.66 1.65 32.93
N ALA A 652 20.57 1.63 31.61
CA ALA A 652 20.50 2.85 30.80
C ALA A 652 19.22 3.67 31.08
N LEU A 653 18.12 2.99 31.40
CA LEU A 653 16.89 3.64 31.82
C LEU A 653 16.91 4.17 33.26
N GLY A 654 18.04 4.00 33.98
CA GLY A 654 18.26 4.52 35.32
C GLY A 654 17.65 3.69 36.43
N VAL A 655 17.34 2.42 36.18
CA VAL A 655 16.87 1.50 37.22
C VAL A 655 18.04 1.11 38.11
N PRO A 656 17.96 1.34 39.46
CA PRO A 656 19.02 0.91 40.36
C PRO A 656 19.14 -0.61 40.40
N MET A 657 20.29 -1.15 40.03
CA MET A 657 20.50 -2.60 39.96
C MET A 657 20.32 -3.27 41.31
N ALA A 658 20.71 -2.60 42.40
CA ALA A 658 20.54 -3.08 43.78
C ALA A 658 19.05 -3.21 44.21
N ALA A 659 18.14 -2.55 43.50
CA ALA A 659 16.69 -2.63 43.77
C ALA A 659 15.98 -3.74 42.98
N LEU A 660 16.70 -4.43 42.07
CA LEU A 660 16.16 -5.52 41.30
C LEU A 660 16.09 -6.81 42.13
N MET A 661 14.97 -7.49 42.02
CA MET A 661 14.73 -8.84 42.54
C MET A 661 14.66 -9.82 41.37
N LEU A 662 15.41 -10.90 41.43
CA LEU A 662 15.34 -12.04 40.52
C LEU A 662 14.38 -13.09 41.07
N THR A 663 13.41 -13.50 40.26
CA THR A 663 12.50 -14.60 40.55
C THR A 663 12.50 -15.61 39.40
N THR A 664 12.00 -16.83 39.64
CA THR A 664 12.08 -17.96 38.70
C THR A 664 10.73 -18.24 38.00
N ASP A 665 9.75 -17.39 38.20
CA ASP A 665 8.39 -17.52 37.66
C ASP A 665 8.25 -16.92 36.23
N ALA A 666 9.21 -17.21 35.35
CA ALA A 666 9.19 -16.74 33.95
C ALA A 666 8.04 -17.38 33.16
N PRO A 667 7.53 -16.66 32.11
CA PRO A 667 6.52 -17.22 31.22
C PRO A 667 6.88 -18.58 30.65
N GLY A 668 5.84 -19.41 30.36
CA GLY A 668 6.02 -20.82 29.95
C GLY A 668 6.70 -21.05 28.59
N PHE A 669 6.86 -20.00 27.79
CA PHE A 669 7.65 -20.09 26.55
C PHE A 669 9.17 -20.05 26.79
N TYR A 670 9.62 -19.79 28.00
CA TYR A 670 11.01 -19.96 28.41
C TYR A 670 11.23 -21.33 29.06
N HIS A 671 12.48 -21.74 29.06
CA HIS A 671 12.93 -22.96 29.73
C HIS A 671 12.83 -22.81 31.27
N PRO A 672 12.15 -23.69 32.01
CA PRO A 672 11.84 -23.48 33.43
C PRO A 672 13.10 -23.37 34.34
N GLY A 673 14.19 -24.05 33.98
CA GLY A 673 15.43 -24.00 34.78
C GLY A 673 16.49 -23.01 34.28
N ARG A 674 16.25 -22.35 33.14
CA ARG A 674 17.22 -21.43 32.52
C ARG A 674 16.56 -20.11 32.12
N SER A 675 15.74 -19.58 33.01
CA SER A 675 15.01 -18.33 32.82
C SER A 675 14.79 -17.58 34.12
N GLY A 676 14.39 -16.34 34.06
CA GLY A 676 14.08 -15.52 35.22
C GLY A 676 13.30 -14.27 34.90
N VAL A 677 12.81 -13.64 35.94
CA VAL A 677 12.07 -12.38 35.92
C VAL A 677 12.79 -11.35 36.79
N LEU A 678 13.03 -10.17 36.23
CA LEU A 678 13.57 -9.02 36.98
C LEU A 678 12.41 -8.13 37.41
N ARG A 679 12.31 -7.91 38.71
CA ARG A 679 11.25 -7.16 39.36
C ARG A 679 11.78 -5.98 40.16
N GLN A 680 10.98 -4.93 40.23
CA GLN A 680 11.16 -3.85 41.20
C GLN A 680 10.05 -3.96 42.26
N GLY A 681 10.46 -4.44 43.45
CA GLY A 681 9.51 -4.89 44.46
C GLY A 681 8.75 -6.15 44.04
N PRO A 682 7.81 -6.66 44.84
CA PRO A 682 7.21 -7.97 44.62
C PRO A 682 6.25 -8.03 43.42
N LYS A 683 5.67 -6.90 43.00
CA LYS A 683 4.60 -6.86 41.99
C LYS A 683 5.00 -6.39 40.61
N THR A 684 5.99 -5.49 40.51
CA THR A 684 6.31 -4.83 39.24
C THR A 684 7.35 -5.62 38.46
N VAL A 685 6.92 -6.30 37.40
CA VAL A 685 7.81 -6.96 36.44
C VAL A 685 8.40 -5.90 35.51
N LEU A 686 9.75 -5.84 35.48
CA LEU A 686 10.48 -4.93 34.59
C LEU A 686 11.02 -5.65 33.35
N ALA A 687 11.43 -6.91 33.52
CA ALA A 687 11.89 -7.71 32.38
C ALA A 687 11.70 -9.20 32.64
N THR A 688 11.61 -9.96 31.55
CA THR A 688 11.71 -11.42 31.50
C THR A 688 12.89 -11.81 30.63
N PHE A 689 13.56 -12.91 30.90
CA PHE A 689 14.67 -13.40 30.11
C PHE A 689 14.85 -14.91 30.27
N GLY A 690 15.51 -15.52 29.31
CA GLY A 690 15.87 -16.95 29.40
C GLY A 690 16.14 -17.60 28.08
N GLU A 691 16.43 -18.89 28.12
CA GLU A 691 16.44 -19.78 26.97
C GLU A 691 15.00 -20.06 26.55
N LEU A 692 14.71 -20.02 25.26
CA LEU A 692 13.38 -20.41 24.76
C LEU A 692 13.14 -21.90 25.05
N HIS A 693 11.90 -22.22 25.41
CA HIS A 693 11.52 -23.61 25.66
C HIS A 693 11.78 -24.47 24.42
N PRO A 694 12.38 -25.68 24.54
CA PRO A 694 12.70 -26.53 23.39
C PRO A 694 11.52 -26.82 22.46
N LYS A 695 10.28 -26.88 23.01
CA LYS A 695 9.07 -27.06 22.21
C LYS A 695 8.83 -25.83 21.31
N VAL A 696 9.04 -24.61 21.82
CA VAL A 696 8.89 -23.37 21.06
C VAL A 696 9.96 -23.28 19.98
N ALA A 697 11.22 -23.52 20.34
CA ALA A 697 12.33 -23.50 19.38
C ALA A 697 12.14 -24.50 18.24
N LYS A 698 11.69 -25.74 18.57
CA LYS A 698 11.38 -26.77 17.57
C LYS A 698 10.20 -26.39 16.67
N ALA A 699 9.11 -25.88 17.24
CA ALA A 699 7.92 -25.51 16.49
C ALA A 699 8.22 -24.41 15.46
N LEU A 700 9.14 -23.48 15.78
CA LEU A 700 9.54 -22.38 14.92
C LEU A 700 10.73 -22.72 13.99
N GLY A 701 11.37 -23.88 14.15
CA GLY A 701 12.54 -24.25 13.36
C GLY A 701 13.79 -23.43 13.69
N LEU A 702 13.94 -22.97 14.94
CA LEU A 702 15.13 -22.23 15.37
C LEU A 702 16.32 -23.18 15.48
N PRO A 703 17.50 -22.79 14.96
CA PRO A 703 18.71 -23.59 15.07
C PRO A 703 19.34 -23.41 16.43
N GLY A 704 19.78 -24.51 17.03
CA GLY A 704 20.61 -24.51 18.25
C GLY A 704 19.95 -23.83 19.45
N PRO A 705 20.75 -23.39 20.43
CA PRO A 705 20.23 -22.63 21.57
C PRO A 705 19.73 -21.26 21.12
N ALA A 706 18.54 -20.89 21.58
CA ALA A 706 17.96 -19.58 21.38
C ALA A 706 17.58 -18.99 22.73
N VAL A 707 18.03 -17.78 22.98
CA VAL A 707 17.77 -17.04 24.23
C VAL A 707 17.12 -15.71 23.92
N ALA A 708 16.21 -15.28 24.78
CA ALA A 708 15.41 -14.10 24.55
C ALA A 708 15.18 -13.31 25.84
N PHE A 709 14.83 -12.05 25.68
CA PHE A 709 14.42 -11.17 26.78
C PHE A 709 13.34 -10.19 26.31
N GLU A 710 12.61 -9.69 27.29
CA GLU A 710 11.67 -8.57 27.15
C GLU A 710 11.90 -7.59 28.28
N VAL A 711 11.95 -6.30 27.96
CA VAL A 711 11.94 -5.20 28.94
C VAL A 711 10.67 -4.39 28.75
N PHE A 712 9.83 -4.32 29.78
CA PHE A 712 8.56 -3.59 29.74
C PHE A 712 8.82 -2.11 30.03
N LEU A 713 8.97 -1.31 28.94
CA LEU A 713 9.38 0.09 29.04
C LEU A 713 8.37 0.96 29.81
N ASP A 714 7.08 0.61 29.72
CA ASP A 714 6.01 1.31 30.46
C ASP A 714 6.02 1.02 31.97
N ALA A 715 6.60 -0.11 32.39
CA ALA A 715 6.71 -0.49 33.80
C ALA A 715 7.85 0.22 34.53
N VAL A 716 8.80 0.81 33.80
CA VAL A 716 9.91 1.56 34.40
C VAL A 716 9.37 2.88 34.97
N ALA A 717 9.48 3.07 36.26
CA ALA A 717 9.07 4.29 36.94
C ALA A 717 9.79 5.53 36.40
N GLU A 718 9.08 6.65 36.29
CA GLU A 718 9.75 7.92 35.99
C GLU A 718 10.64 8.33 37.16
N PRO A 719 11.89 8.75 36.87
CA PRO A 719 12.77 9.18 37.93
C PRO A 719 12.17 10.43 38.60
N LYS A 720 11.89 10.34 39.89
CA LYS A 720 11.52 11.51 40.67
C LYS A 720 12.64 12.54 40.54
N ARG A 721 12.29 13.79 40.21
CA ARG A 721 13.26 14.89 40.22
C ARG A 721 13.89 14.99 41.60
N ARG A 722 15.00 14.30 41.84
CA ARG A 722 15.85 14.51 43.01
C ARG A 722 16.95 15.49 42.64
N LYS A 723 17.18 16.46 43.52
CA LYS A 723 18.42 17.23 43.41
C LYS A 723 19.57 16.21 43.39
N LYS A 724 20.42 16.25 42.37
CA LYS A 724 21.64 15.44 42.38
C LYS A 724 22.46 15.89 43.59
N GLY A 725 22.69 15.00 44.54
CA GLY A 725 23.61 15.22 45.63
C GLY A 725 25.05 15.30 45.07
N LEU A 726 25.98 15.80 45.89
CA LEU A 726 27.39 15.70 45.59
C LEU A 726 27.78 14.22 45.49
N PRO A 727 28.70 13.83 44.59
CA PRO A 727 29.21 12.46 44.55
C PRO A 727 29.86 12.11 45.89
N ASP A 728 29.53 10.90 46.38
CA ASP A 728 30.17 10.35 47.59
C ASP A 728 31.57 9.84 47.20
N LEU A 729 32.58 10.66 47.50
CA LEU A 729 33.97 10.35 47.20
C LEU A 729 34.70 10.02 48.53
N PRO A 730 34.82 8.71 48.84
CA PRO A 730 35.50 8.31 50.10
C PRO A 730 36.97 8.72 50.10
N ALA A 731 37.46 9.28 51.23
CA ALA A 731 38.86 9.70 51.39
C ALA A 731 39.82 8.51 51.65
N PHE A 732 39.29 7.36 51.99
CA PHE A 732 40.08 6.17 52.37
C PHE A 732 39.94 5.07 51.29
N GLN A 733 40.99 4.28 51.12
CA GLN A 733 41.04 3.19 50.15
C GLN A 733 40.08 2.04 50.55
N PRO A 734 39.36 1.45 49.57
CA PRO A 734 38.52 0.29 49.81
C PRO A 734 39.39 -0.95 50.04
N LEU A 735 38.89 -1.85 50.88
CA LEU A 735 39.48 -3.14 51.14
C LEU A 735 38.59 -4.24 50.52
N ARG A 736 39.19 -5.25 49.89
CA ARG A 736 38.49 -6.41 49.36
C ARG A 736 38.78 -7.66 50.16
N ARG A 737 37.73 -8.43 50.46
CA ARG A 737 37.80 -9.72 51.13
C ARG A 737 36.99 -10.74 50.38
N ASP A 738 37.55 -11.92 50.16
CA ASP A 738 36.92 -13.05 49.51
C ASP A 738 36.42 -14.07 50.53
N PHE A 739 35.22 -14.59 50.26
CA PHE A 739 34.57 -15.59 51.09
C PHE A 739 34.05 -16.71 50.18
N ALA A 740 34.42 -17.95 50.42
CA ALA A 740 33.87 -19.09 49.75
C ALA A 740 32.88 -19.82 50.67
N PHE A 741 31.64 -19.94 50.26
CA PHE A 741 30.60 -20.61 51.03
C PHE A 741 30.14 -21.90 50.31
N VAL A 742 30.13 -22.97 51.07
CA VAL A 742 29.46 -24.23 50.65
C VAL A 742 27.98 -24.12 51.01
N VAL A 743 27.13 -24.28 50.00
CA VAL A 743 25.69 -24.12 50.15
C VAL A 743 24.93 -25.17 49.32
N ASP A 744 23.71 -25.47 49.67
CA ASP A 744 22.84 -26.33 48.94
C ASP A 744 22.60 -25.72 47.52
N GLU A 745 22.70 -26.55 46.48
CA GLU A 745 22.53 -26.09 45.09
C GLU A 745 21.18 -25.40 44.82
N ALA A 746 20.15 -25.77 45.60
CA ALA A 746 18.84 -25.11 45.47
C ALA A 746 18.77 -23.69 46.00
N VAL A 747 19.77 -23.24 46.79
CA VAL A 747 19.81 -21.91 47.38
C VAL A 747 20.21 -20.88 46.33
N PRO A 748 19.41 -19.85 46.05
CA PRO A 748 19.76 -18.82 45.09
C PRO A 748 20.97 -18.02 45.54
N ALA A 749 21.95 -17.76 44.64
CA ALA A 749 23.11 -16.96 44.93
C ALA A 749 22.76 -15.55 45.45
N GLU A 750 21.63 -14.98 44.99
CA GLU A 750 21.10 -13.68 45.45
C GLU A 750 20.80 -13.66 46.95
N ALA A 751 20.45 -14.79 47.56
CA ALA A 751 20.22 -14.87 48.99
C ALA A 751 21.50 -14.65 49.76
N LEU A 752 22.65 -15.23 49.28
CA LEU A 752 23.97 -15.01 49.86
C LEU A 752 24.42 -13.56 49.69
N LEU A 753 24.29 -13.04 48.45
CA LEU A 753 24.70 -11.66 48.14
C LEU A 753 23.94 -10.65 49.00
N ARG A 754 22.64 -10.82 49.15
CA ARG A 754 21.80 -9.96 49.98
C ARG A 754 22.15 -10.02 51.46
N ALA A 755 22.38 -11.22 51.95
CA ALA A 755 22.80 -11.42 53.34
C ALA A 755 24.15 -10.74 53.64
N ALA A 756 25.12 -10.91 52.74
CA ALA A 756 26.43 -10.30 52.83
C ALA A 756 26.36 -8.75 52.76
N ARG A 757 25.60 -8.19 51.85
CA ARG A 757 25.35 -6.72 51.72
C ARG A 757 24.70 -6.16 52.96
N GLY A 758 23.82 -6.91 53.60
CA GLY A 758 23.08 -6.50 54.79
C GLY A 758 23.84 -6.63 56.08
N ALA A 759 24.99 -7.33 56.08
CA ALA A 759 25.72 -7.66 57.29
C ALA A 759 26.30 -6.43 58.05
N ASP A 760 26.81 -5.46 57.28
CA ASP A 760 27.26 -4.17 57.85
C ASP A 760 27.02 -3.04 56.79
N LYS A 761 25.94 -2.30 56.98
CA LYS A 761 25.53 -1.23 56.05
C LYS A 761 26.45 -0.01 56.02
N ALA A 762 27.32 0.14 57.05
CA ALA A 762 28.23 1.26 57.13
C ALA A 762 29.52 1.00 56.33
N LEU A 763 29.97 -0.25 56.32
CA LEU A 763 31.25 -0.63 55.75
C LEU A 763 31.13 -1.44 54.46
N VAL A 764 30.15 -2.29 54.28
CA VAL A 764 30.00 -3.07 53.04
C VAL A 764 29.46 -2.17 51.91
N ALA A 765 30.35 -1.84 50.99
CA ALA A 765 30.01 -1.01 49.84
C ALA A 765 29.52 -1.79 48.63
N ASP A 766 30.10 -2.99 48.39
CA ASP A 766 29.73 -3.85 47.28
C ASP A 766 29.97 -5.34 47.61
N VAL A 767 29.17 -6.22 46.98
CA VAL A 767 29.35 -7.67 47.07
C VAL A 767 29.12 -8.25 45.66
N ALA A 768 30.15 -8.94 45.17
CA ALA A 768 30.11 -9.60 43.88
C ALA A 768 30.32 -11.12 44.02
N LEU A 769 29.56 -11.91 43.26
CA LEU A 769 29.82 -13.34 43.04
C LEU A 769 30.86 -13.43 41.93
N PHE A 770 32.02 -14.07 42.19
CA PHE A 770 33.07 -14.19 41.17
C PHE A 770 33.41 -15.62 40.78
N ASP A 771 33.02 -16.62 41.60
CA ASP A 771 33.23 -18.04 41.25
C ASP A 771 32.11 -18.93 41.75
N ARG A 772 31.81 -20.02 41.01
CA ARG A 772 30.92 -21.11 41.36
C ARG A 772 31.62 -22.43 41.05
N TYR A 773 31.91 -23.20 42.06
CA TYR A 773 32.52 -24.52 41.92
C TYR A 773 31.53 -25.62 42.29
N ALA A 774 31.31 -26.56 41.35
CA ALA A 774 30.49 -27.76 41.52
C ALA A 774 31.27 -28.95 40.89
N GLY A 775 32.20 -29.50 41.65
CA GLY A 775 33.09 -30.54 41.13
C GLY A 775 33.22 -31.72 42.09
N GLU A 776 34.02 -32.73 41.75
CA GLU A 776 34.18 -33.98 42.46
C GLU A 776 34.56 -33.88 43.95
N LYS A 777 35.05 -32.73 44.38
CA LYS A 777 35.39 -32.46 45.79
C LYS A 777 34.25 -31.86 46.61
N MET A 778 33.04 -31.77 45.99
CA MET A 778 31.86 -31.27 46.70
C MET A 778 30.94 -32.43 47.06
N GLU A 779 30.23 -32.29 48.18
CA GLU A 779 29.16 -33.23 48.53
C GLU A 779 28.04 -33.16 47.48
N PRO A 780 27.36 -34.27 47.13
CA PRO A 780 26.25 -34.28 46.23
C PRO A 780 25.17 -33.29 46.63
N GLY A 781 24.71 -32.44 45.69
CA GLY A 781 23.73 -31.39 45.94
C GLY A 781 24.27 -30.12 46.60
N LYS A 782 25.59 -29.99 46.81
CA LYS A 782 26.27 -28.81 47.32
C LYS A 782 27.11 -28.15 46.24
N VAL A 783 27.20 -26.82 46.34
CA VAL A 783 28.07 -25.97 45.49
C VAL A 783 28.85 -25.01 46.36
N SER A 784 30.04 -24.65 45.93
CA SER A 784 30.81 -23.56 46.52
C SER A 784 30.60 -22.28 45.76
N LEU A 785 30.13 -21.21 46.44
CA LEU A 785 29.96 -19.87 45.89
C LEU A 785 30.99 -18.96 46.52
N ALA A 786 31.81 -18.32 45.69
CA ALA A 786 32.83 -17.37 46.13
C ALA A 786 32.37 -15.94 45.94
N LEU A 787 32.31 -15.21 47.05
CA LEU A 787 31.91 -13.81 47.10
C LEU A 787 33.09 -12.91 47.36
N GLN A 788 33.25 -11.83 46.61
CA GLN A 788 34.14 -10.74 46.94
C GLN A 788 33.34 -9.62 47.59
N VAL A 789 33.72 -9.22 48.78
CA VAL A 789 33.09 -8.13 49.52
C VAL A 789 34.06 -6.95 49.56
N THR A 790 33.58 -5.78 49.11
CA THR A 790 34.31 -4.51 49.19
C THR A 790 33.88 -3.75 50.44
N LEU A 791 34.82 -3.53 51.34
CA LEU A 791 34.62 -2.70 52.54
C LEU A 791 35.15 -1.28 52.26
N GLN A 792 34.34 -0.25 52.53
CA GLN A 792 34.67 1.14 52.31
C GLN A 792 34.74 1.91 53.64
N PRO A 793 35.92 2.14 54.19
CA PRO A 793 36.10 3.01 55.34
C PRO A 793 35.72 4.47 55.02
N ARG A 794 35.11 5.15 56.00
CA ARG A 794 34.66 6.55 55.81
C ARG A 794 35.35 7.56 56.69
N GLU A 795 35.78 7.17 57.92
CA GLU A 795 36.36 8.08 58.91
C GLU A 795 37.83 7.85 59.07
N ARG A 796 38.29 6.61 58.97
CA ARG A 796 39.72 6.21 59.08
C ARG A 796 40.00 4.86 58.48
N THR A 797 41.25 4.49 58.28
CA THR A 797 41.63 3.14 57.86
C THR A 797 41.23 2.11 58.91
N LEU A 798 40.68 0.96 58.44
CA LEU A 798 40.31 -0.14 59.36
C LEU A 798 41.52 -0.86 59.88
N THR A 799 41.46 -1.27 61.17
CA THR A 799 42.38 -2.18 61.75
C THR A 799 42.07 -3.62 61.41
N ASP A 800 43.06 -4.54 61.51
CA ASP A 800 42.90 -5.96 61.29
C ASP A 800 41.78 -6.55 62.17
N ALA A 801 41.63 -6.13 63.40
CA ALA A 801 40.54 -6.57 64.27
C ALA A 801 39.15 -6.13 63.82
N GLU A 802 39.03 -4.95 63.27
CA GLU A 802 37.77 -4.43 62.71
C GLU A 802 37.41 -5.16 61.44
N ILE A 803 38.42 -5.42 60.58
CA ILE A 803 38.22 -6.21 59.35
C ILE A 803 37.71 -7.60 59.68
N GLU A 804 38.33 -8.27 60.67
CA GLU A 804 37.95 -9.59 61.13
C GLU A 804 36.55 -9.60 61.76
N ALA A 805 36.23 -8.60 62.55
CA ALA A 805 34.89 -8.44 63.15
C ALA A 805 33.79 -8.28 62.07
N VAL A 806 34.06 -7.53 61.01
CA VAL A 806 33.11 -7.40 59.85
C VAL A 806 33.03 -8.73 59.06
N ALA A 807 34.18 -9.41 58.87
CA ALA A 807 34.20 -10.74 58.24
C ALA A 807 33.31 -11.75 58.97
N GLN A 808 33.38 -11.79 60.27
CA GLN A 808 32.55 -12.65 61.13
C GLN A 808 31.07 -12.29 61.04
N LYS A 809 30.72 -10.98 60.98
CA LYS A 809 29.34 -10.55 60.76
C LYS A 809 28.84 -11.03 59.43
N ILE A 810 29.63 -10.96 58.37
CA ILE A 810 29.26 -11.40 57.01
C ILE A 810 29.01 -12.92 57.02
N VAL A 811 29.94 -13.69 57.59
CA VAL A 811 29.79 -15.15 57.68
C VAL A 811 28.53 -15.51 58.47
N ALA A 812 28.34 -14.91 59.63
CA ALA A 812 27.15 -15.17 60.48
C ALA A 812 25.84 -14.80 59.76
N ALA A 813 25.80 -13.67 59.05
CA ALA A 813 24.61 -13.24 58.29
C ALA A 813 24.29 -14.17 57.14
N VAL A 814 25.30 -14.61 56.38
CA VAL A 814 25.12 -15.53 55.24
C VAL A 814 24.71 -16.91 55.77
N THR A 815 25.37 -17.44 56.76
CA THR A 815 25.01 -18.70 57.37
C THR A 815 23.58 -18.71 57.94
N LYS A 816 23.19 -17.65 58.63
CA LYS A 816 21.84 -17.52 59.19
C LYS A 816 20.77 -17.47 58.06
N ALA A 817 21.04 -16.80 56.97
CA ALA A 817 20.05 -16.61 55.90
C ALA A 817 19.93 -17.81 54.94
N THR A 818 21.00 -18.58 54.79
CA THR A 818 21.09 -19.59 53.71
C THR A 818 21.49 -20.98 54.16
N GLY A 819 21.87 -21.16 55.41
CA GLY A 819 22.49 -22.39 55.92
C GLY A 819 23.89 -22.68 55.37
N ALA A 820 24.50 -21.75 54.65
CA ALA A 820 25.80 -21.90 54.04
C ALA A 820 26.90 -21.98 55.09
N VAL A 821 27.94 -22.76 54.81
CA VAL A 821 29.11 -22.94 55.65
C VAL A 821 30.35 -22.34 54.97
N LEU A 822 31.10 -21.54 55.67
CA LEU A 822 32.35 -21.00 55.11
C LEU A 822 33.30 -22.16 54.80
N ARG A 823 33.83 -22.16 53.59
CA ARG A 823 34.84 -23.16 53.17
C ARG A 823 36.17 -22.74 53.71
N GLY A 824 36.76 -23.59 54.54
CA GLY A 824 38.08 -23.39 55.09
C GLY A 824 39.23 -23.48 54.10
#